data_4675722bc1faa5ac640fc2494b1d84aa
#
_entry.id   4675722bc1faa5ac640fc2494b1d84aa
#
_cell.length_a   1.000
_cell.length_b   1.000
_cell.length_c   1.000
_cell.angle_alpha   90.00
_cell.angle_beta   90.00
_cell.angle_gamma   90.00
#
_symmetry.space_group_name_H-M   'P 1'
#
loop_
_entity.id
_entity.type
_entity.pdbx_description
1 polymer ?
#
loop_
_entity_poly.entity_id
_entity_poly.type
_entity_poly.pdbx_seq_one_letter_code
_entity_poly.pdbx_strand_id
1 'polypeptide(L)'
;MDWYKESNESVIKSLDTDENNGLSDSKVTSLLEKYGKNVLKEKKKKSMAAKLKDQFLDPMIIILLLASILSMAIGEITDSIIIIAIVIVNAVLSIYQEGKAEQAIEALQKMASPKAKVIRNGKIMEVDSQNLVPGDIVELETGDIIPADLKLLESTNLKIDESSLTGESVAVEKNAKDEITTDAGIGDRTNMAYSSSIVSYGRAKGVVVETAQNTEIGKIATSLSQVEDEETPLQRKLAQLSKQLGIVTVVVCAIVFAVGYFVYDFDALNMLMTAVSLAVAAIPEGLPAIVTIVLSLGMGRMAEKNAIVKKLLAVETLGTTTVICSDKTGTLTQNEMTVKKIYVDGTDVDVTGTGYKPEGDYLIEDRKMQEDDIKSLNTLLHIMSLTNDSKLIEEDGTYKIVGDPTEGALHTAAGKQNITKDETNQQYPRIEEIPFDSERKMMTTFHDKFLTDKVVSFTKGAPDIVIEKCSKILIDNEIKPLTEELKQKLLNKNSEYAKQALRVLAYALREHEELPNEITSENIEKNMVFVGLSGMIDPPRLEVKDAIKECKTAGITPVMITGDYLETAVAIAKDLGICTDDSQAIMGAELNNMSDEQIREIVKEKRVYARVSPQNKVQIVTALKENGHIAAMTGDGVNDAPAIKKADIGIAMGITGTDVAKNTSEVILTDDNFATIVNAVEEGRIIYSNIKKFVSFLLSCNIAEILIVFLAIMFKWDTPFIPIQLLWLNLVTDSFPAMALGVEKGEADIMNRAPRSPKEPIIDKNMRLSIIVQSLAITVATLFAYNYGLNHFDGHIESARTVAFATLILSELLRSYSVRSEHKSVFQIGLFTNKALVMGTSLSLLLMLAVIYIPGVNDVFETIPLHLEHYKVILPCALLPFAAGEILKAVKSKK
;
A
#
# COMPACT_ATOMS: atom_id res chain seq x y z
N MET A 1 -33.91 -21.37 5.90
CA MET A 1 -33.80 -22.51 6.84
C MET A 1 -33.11 -21.97 8.10
N ASP A 2 -33.58 -22.37 9.29
CA ASP A 2 -32.99 -21.86 10.54
C ASP A 2 -31.81 -22.76 10.93
N TRP A 3 -30.68 -22.60 10.25
CA TRP A 3 -29.50 -23.46 10.37
C TRP A 3 -29.02 -23.66 11.82
N TYR A 4 -29.20 -22.69 12.70
CA TYR A 4 -28.82 -22.78 14.12
C TYR A 4 -29.67 -23.78 14.92
N LYS A 5 -30.87 -24.15 14.43
CA LYS A 5 -31.74 -25.15 15.06
C LYS A 5 -31.45 -26.58 14.59
N GLU A 6 -30.78 -26.73 13.45
CA GLU A 6 -30.50 -28.04 12.86
C GLU A 6 -29.28 -28.69 13.52
N SER A 7 -29.33 -30.02 13.62
CA SER A 7 -28.16 -30.80 14.07
C SER A 7 -27.05 -30.78 13.00
N ASN A 8 -25.80 -30.95 13.40
CA ASN A 8 -24.66 -31.00 12.47
C ASN A 8 -24.83 -32.10 11.40
N GLU A 9 -25.36 -33.28 11.77
CA GLU A 9 -25.62 -34.38 10.84
C GLU A 9 -26.70 -33.98 9.80
N SER A 10 -27.76 -33.30 10.23
CA SER A 10 -28.83 -32.80 9.34
C SER A 10 -28.28 -31.79 8.35
N VAL A 11 -27.43 -30.84 8.80
CA VAL A 11 -26.82 -29.82 7.95
C VAL A 11 -25.89 -30.44 6.90
N ILE A 12 -24.95 -31.33 7.32
CA ILE A 12 -24.05 -32.04 6.43
C ILE A 12 -24.80 -32.81 5.34
N LYS A 13 -25.85 -33.53 5.74
CA LYS A 13 -26.68 -34.28 4.82
C LYS A 13 -27.46 -33.39 3.86
N SER A 14 -28.02 -32.27 4.33
CA SER A 14 -28.81 -31.34 3.51
C SER A 14 -27.97 -30.61 2.47
N LEU A 15 -26.71 -30.32 2.79
CA LEU A 15 -25.72 -29.69 1.92
C LEU A 15 -24.96 -30.73 1.08
N ASP A 16 -25.23 -32.04 1.29
CA ASP A 16 -24.62 -33.14 0.58
C ASP A 16 -23.08 -33.02 0.56
N THR A 17 -22.47 -32.80 1.72
CA THR A 17 -21.03 -32.64 1.93
C THR A 17 -20.50 -33.69 2.92
N ASP A 18 -19.21 -33.74 3.13
CA ASP A 18 -18.53 -34.63 4.09
C ASP A 18 -17.59 -33.81 4.96
N GLU A 19 -17.64 -34.04 6.26
CA GLU A 19 -16.89 -33.27 7.24
C GLU A 19 -15.37 -33.41 7.09
N ASN A 20 -14.87 -34.58 6.66
CA ASN A 20 -13.44 -34.86 6.55
C ASN A 20 -12.90 -34.66 5.13
N ASN A 21 -13.72 -34.96 4.12
CA ASN A 21 -13.32 -34.88 2.72
C ASN A 21 -13.75 -33.57 2.04
N GLY A 22 -14.77 -32.90 2.58
CA GLY A 22 -15.35 -31.70 1.97
C GLY A 22 -16.00 -31.97 0.61
N LEU A 23 -16.18 -30.94 -0.19
CA LEU A 23 -16.73 -31.03 -1.53
C LEU A 23 -15.69 -31.46 -2.56
N SER A 24 -16.14 -32.13 -3.62
CA SER A 24 -15.30 -32.38 -4.80
C SER A 24 -15.30 -31.18 -5.76
N ASP A 25 -14.24 -31.02 -6.56
CA ASP A 25 -14.11 -29.89 -7.49
C ASP A 25 -15.25 -29.81 -8.51
N SER A 26 -15.73 -30.95 -8.98
CA SER A 26 -16.88 -31.00 -9.90
C SER A 26 -18.15 -30.49 -9.26
N LYS A 27 -18.33 -30.77 -7.96
CA LYS A 27 -19.48 -30.32 -7.20
C LYS A 27 -19.40 -28.83 -6.88
N VAL A 28 -18.22 -28.33 -6.52
CA VAL A 28 -17.96 -26.89 -6.32
C VAL A 28 -18.30 -26.12 -7.59
N THR A 29 -17.89 -26.60 -8.78
CA THR A 29 -18.20 -25.94 -10.05
C THR A 29 -19.71 -25.84 -10.29
N SER A 30 -20.43 -26.94 -10.05
CA SER A 30 -21.90 -26.94 -10.22
C SER A 30 -22.64 -26.05 -9.21
N LEU A 31 -22.13 -25.97 -7.97
CA LEU A 31 -22.69 -25.11 -6.93
C LEU A 31 -22.39 -23.63 -7.19
N LEU A 32 -21.20 -23.29 -7.74
CA LEU A 32 -20.87 -21.94 -8.20
C LEU A 32 -21.77 -21.47 -9.34
N GLU A 33 -22.14 -22.37 -10.26
CA GLU A 33 -23.11 -22.05 -11.31
C GLU A 33 -24.51 -21.81 -10.73
N LYS A 34 -24.89 -22.57 -9.70
CA LYS A 34 -26.22 -22.48 -9.08
C LYS A 34 -26.37 -21.27 -8.16
N TYR A 35 -25.41 -21.04 -7.25
CA TYR A 35 -25.48 -19.99 -6.22
C TYR A 35 -24.74 -18.71 -6.59
N GLY A 36 -23.85 -18.76 -7.58
CA GLY A 36 -22.97 -17.67 -7.93
C GLY A 36 -21.78 -17.52 -6.98
N LYS A 37 -20.98 -16.49 -7.17
CA LYS A 37 -19.85 -16.18 -6.32
C LYS A 37 -20.30 -15.62 -4.95
N ASN A 38 -19.53 -15.92 -3.91
CA ASN A 38 -19.72 -15.35 -2.57
C ASN A 38 -19.23 -13.89 -2.53
N VAL A 39 -19.95 -13.01 -3.19
CA VAL A 39 -19.67 -11.57 -3.26
C VAL A 39 -20.97 -10.83 -3.02
N LEU A 40 -20.96 -9.87 -2.10
CA LEU A 40 -22.10 -8.96 -1.96
C LEU A 40 -22.28 -8.21 -3.28
N LYS A 41 -23.50 -8.12 -3.77
CA LYS A 41 -23.79 -7.40 -5.02
C LYS A 41 -23.30 -5.96 -4.86
N GLU A 42 -22.22 -5.66 -5.53
CA GLU A 42 -21.78 -4.27 -5.71
C GLU A 42 -22.91 -3.48 -6.37
N LYS A 43 -22.91 -2.16 -6.16
CA LYS A 43 -23.76 -1.25 -6.94
C LYS A 43 -23.67 -1.65 -8.40
N LYS A 44 -24.82 -1.86 -9.04
CA LYS A 44 -24.84 -2.11 -10.49
C LYS A 44 -24.02 -1.02 -11.15
N LYS A 45 -22.93 -1.40 -11.82
CA LYS A 45 -22.13 -0.48 -12.64
C LYS A 45 -23.12 0.32 -13.49
N LYS A 46 -22.95 1.63 -13.56
CA LYS A 46 -23.80 2.48 -14.39
C LYS A 46 -23.81 1.90 -15.80
N SER A 47 -25.00 1.65 -16.33
CA SER A 47 -25.12 1.16 -17.71
C SER A 47 -24.50 2.19 -18.67
N MET A 48 -24.06 1.75 -19.85
CA MET A 48 -23.56 2.68 -20.88
C MET A 48 -24.58 3.81 -21.17
N ALA A 49 -25.86 3.49 -21.17
CA ALA A 49 -26.92 4.48 -21.35
C ALA A 49 -27.00 5.47 -20.18
N ALA A 50 -26.76 5.04 -18.95
CA ALA A 50 -26.71 5.94 -17.80
C ALA A 50 -25.49 6.85 -17.84
N LYS A 51 -24.31 6.30 -18.19
CA LYS A 51 -23.08 7.09 -18.38
C LYS A 51 -23.25 8.12 -19.50
N LEU A 52 -23.83 7.72 -20.62
CA LEU A 52 -24.15 8.61 -21.72
C LEU A 52 -25.12 9.72 -21.28
N LYS A 53 -26.17 9.38 -20.53
CA LYS A 53 -27.09 10.35 -19.97
C LYS A 53 -26.41 11.35 -19.05
N ASP A 54 -25.53 10.89 -18.17
CA ASP A 54 -24.78 11.76 -17.25
C ASP A 54 -23.88 12.74 -18.04
N GLN A 55 -23.25 12.29 -19.13
CA GLN A 55 -22.47 13.15 -20.02
C GLN A 55 -23.36 14.22 -20.70
N PHE A 56 -24.51 13.83 -21.22
CA PHE A 56 -25.42 14.80 -21.86
C PHE A 56 -26.08 15.78 -20.86
N LEU A 57 -26.06 15.49 -19.57
CA LEU A 57 -26.53 16.38 -18.52
C LEU A 57 -25.41 17.31 -17.99
N ASP A 58 -24.20 17.17 -18.50
CA ASP A 58 -23.13 18.10 -18.17
C ASP A 58 -23.51 19.52 -18.64
N PRO A 59 -23.37 20.55 -17.77
CA PRO A 59 -23.73 21.92 -18.11
C PRO A 59 -23.09 22.46 -19.39
N MET A 60 -21.86 22.00 -19.68
CA MET A 60 -21.12 22.42 -20.86
C MET A 60 -21.69 21.81 -22.14
N ILE A 61 -21.98 20.50 -22.10
CA ILE A 61 -22.63 19.82 -23.23
C ILE A 61 -24.02 20.41 -23.50
N ILE A 62 -24.75 20.80 -22.44
CA ILE A 62 -26.03 21.51 -22.60
C ILE A 62 -25.81 22.86 -23.32
N ILE A 63 -24.79 23.63 -22.96
CA ILE A 63 -24.48 24.91 -23.65
C ILE A 63 -24.14 24.64 -25.11
N LEU A 64 -23.33 23.63 -25.43
CA LEU A 64 -23.00 23.27 -26.81
C LEU A 64 -24.23 22.83 -27.62
N LEU A 65 -25.10 22.03 -27.03
CA LEU A 65 -26.34 21.61 -27.67
C LEU A 65 -27.28 22.82 -27.93
N LEU A 66 -27.38 23.74 -26.98
CA LEU A 66 -28.13 24.99 -27.19
C LEU A 66 -27.52 25.84 -28.27
N ALA A 67 -26.19 25.95 -28.35
CA ALA A 67 -25.49 26.64 -29.43
C ALA A 67 -25.73 25.98 -30.78
N SER A 68 -25.69 24.62 -30.84
CA SER A 68 -26.01 23.88 -32.09
C SER A 68 -27.45 24.08 -32.55
N ILE A 69 -28.42 24.08 -31.64
CA ILE A 69 -29.82 24.36 -31.99
C ILE A 69 -29.97 25.79 -32.52
N LEU A 70 -29.26 26.76 -31.90
CA LEU A 70 -29.31 28.14 -32.35
C LEU A 70 -28.65 28.31 -33.74
N SER A 71 -27.47 27.71 -33.95
CA SER A 71 -26.80 27.70 -35.27
C SER A 71 -27.69 27.10 -36.35
N MET A 72 -28.37 26.01 -36.07
CA MET A 72 -29.35 25.40 -36.99
C MET A 72 -30.53 26.30 -37.27
N ALA A 73 -31.06 27.01 -36.29
CA ALA A 73 -32.20 27.93 -36.44
C ALA A 73 -31.88 29.12 -37.34
N ILE A 74 -30.61 29.47 -37.49
CA ILE A 74 -30.14 30.59 -38.30
C ILE A 74 -29.76 30.17 -39.72
N GLY A 75 -29.69 28.86 -39.97
CA GLY A 75 -29.36 28.33 -41.28
C GLY A 75 -27.91 27.86 -41.44
N GLU A 76 -27.10 27.93 -40.38
CA GLU A 76 -25.72 27.41 -40.35
C GLU A 76 -25.72 25.91 -40.01
N ILE A 77 -26.26 25.10 -40.90
CA ILE A 77 -26.46 23.68 -40.69
C ILE A 77 -25.11 22.96 -40.50
N THR A 78 -24.08 23.38 -41.22
CA THR A 78 -22.75 22.76 -41.17
C THR A 78 -22.15 22.86 -39.76
N ASP A 79 -22.16 24.04 -39.16
CA ASP A 79 -21.63 24.29 -37.82
C ASP A 79 -22.39 23.53 -36.77
N SER A 80 -23.74 23.46 -36.91
CA SER A 80 -24.56 22.65 -36.01
C SER A 80 -24.18 21.18 -36.04
N ILE A 81 -24.00 20.60 -37.23
CA ILE A 81 -23.58 19.21 -37.39
C ILE A 81 -22.20 18.95 -36.77
N ILE A 82 -21.26 19.89 -36.97
CA ILE A 82 -19.91 19.83 -36.42
C ILE A 82 -19.96 19.85 -34.91
N ILE A 83 -20.71 20.75 -34.27
CA ILE A 83 -20.86 20.83 -32.82
C ILE A 83 -21.45 19.52 -32.27
N ILE A 84 -22.47 18.97 -32.90
CA ILE A 84 -23.06 17.67 -32.48
C ILE A 84 -22.03 16.53 -32.61
N ALA A 85 -21.28 16.49 -33.73
CA ALA A 85 -20.28 15.45 -33.92
C ALA A 85 -19.19 15.53 -32.84
N ILE A 86 -18.77 16.73 -32.48
CA ILE A 86 -17.80 16.94 -31.38
C ILE A 86 -18.35 16.50 -30.02
N VAL A 87 -19.58 16.85 -29.68
CA VAL A 87 -20.26 16.41 -28.46
C VAL A 87 -20.28 14.88 -28.38
N ILE A 88 -20.57 14.20 -29.48
CA ILE A 88 -20.56 12.73 -29.55
C ILE A 88 -19.15 12.18 -29.33
N VAL A 89 -18.15 12.75 -30.02
CA VAL A 89 -16.74 12.33 -29.87
C VAL A 89 -16.25 12.52 -28.44
N ASN A 90 -16.56 13.67 -27.83
CA ASN A 90 -16.22 13.96 -26.44
C ASN A 90 -16.88 12.96 -25.48
N ALA A 91 -18.17 12.71 -25.61
CA ALA A 91 -18.90 11.76 -24.79
C ALA A 91 -18.31 10.34 -24.90
N VAL A 92 -17.98 9.88 -26.11
CA VAL A 92 -17.36 8.58 -26.35
C VAL A 92 -15.96 8.49 -25.69
N LEU A 93 -15.14 9.53 -25.86
CA LEU A 93 -13.79 9.58 -25.31
C LEU A 93 -13.82 9.62 -23.77
N SER A 94 -14.69 10.43 -23.19
CA SER A 94 -14.89 10.51 -21.73
C SER A 94 -15.31 9.16 -21.15
N ILE A 95 -16.30 8.50 -21.76
CA ILE A 95 -16.74 7.15 -21.33
C ILE A 95 -15.60 6.11 -21.46
N TYR A 96 -14.82 6.19 -22.54
CA TYR A 96 -13.66 5.31 -22.73
C TYR A 96 -12.60 5.51 -21.65
N GLN A 97 -12.26 6.75 -21.34
CA GLN A 97 -11.29 7.11 -20.30
C GLN A 97 -11.77 6.66 -18.91
N GLU A 98 -13.04 6.94 -18.56
CA GLU A 98 -13.67 6.47 -17.32
C GLU A 98 -13.64 4.95 -17.21
N GLY A 99 -14.01 4.24 -18.28
CA GLY A 99 -13.99 2.78 -18.32
C GLY A 99 -12.59 2.17 -18.10
N LYS A 100 -11.55 2.80 -18.65
CA LYS A 100 -10.15 2.38 -18.42
C LYS A 100 -9.71 2.59 -16.98
N ALA A 101 -10.08 3.72 -16.37
CA ALA A 101 -9.80 3.99 -14.98
C ALA A 101 -10.50 2.98 -14.04
N GLU A 102 -11.80 2.69 -14.27
CA GLU A 102 -12.55 1.68 -13.52
C GLU A 102 -11.92 0.28 -13.62
N GLN A 103 -11.53 -0.15 -14.84
CA GLN A 103 -10.88 -1.46 -15.05
C GLN A 103 -9.55 -1.58 -14.28
N ALA A 104 -8.74 -0.52 -14.27
CA ALA A 104 -7.47 -0.53 -13.55
C ALA A 104 -7.68 -0.65 -12.02
N ILE A 105 -8.66 0.07 -11.47
CA ILE A 105 -9.03 -0.02 -10.05
C ILE A 105 -9.54 -1.42 -9.70
N GLU A 106 -10.45 -1.98 -10.52
CA GLU A 106 -11.00 -3.34 -10.30
C GLU A 106 -9.92 -4.43 -10.31
N ALA A 107 -8.93 -4.32 -11.21
CA ALA A 107 -7.81 -5.26 -11.25
C ALA A 107 -6.99 -5.24 -9.94
N LEU A 108 -6.75 -4.05 -9.37
CA LEU A 108 -6.02 -3.89 -8.12
C LEU A 108 -6.82 -4.40 -6.91
N GLN A 109 -8.14 -4.15 -6.88
CA GLN A 109 -9.01 -4.67 -5.82
C GLN A 109 -9.05 -6.20 -5.79
N LYS A 110 -9.03 -6.86 -6.95
CA LYS A 110 -8.94 -8.33 -7.03
C LYS A 110 -7.66 -8.90 -6.42
N MET A 111 -6.54 -8.17 -6.47
CA MET A 111 -5.28 -8.61 -5.85
C MET A 111 -5.33 -8.58 -4.31
N ALA A 112 -6.25 -7.84 -3.71
CA ALA A 112 -6.44 -7.70 -2.28
C ALA A 112 -7.60 -8.56 -1.72
N SER A 113 -8.13 -9.52 -2.51
CA SER A 113 -9.28 -10.35 -2.11
C SER A 113 -8.91 -11.25 -0.93
N PRO A 114 -9.79 -11.36 0.11
CA PRO A 114 -9.58 -12.26 1.23
C PRO A 114 -9.54 -13.73 0.78
N LYS A 115 -8.75 -14.54 1.48
CA LYS A 115 -8.68 -15.98 1.24
C LYS A 115 -9.35 -16.75 2.39
N ALA A 116 -9.70 -18.02 2.14
CA ALA A 116 -10.26 -18.90 3.14
C ALA A 116 -9.58 -20.27 3.07
N LYS A 117 -9.30 -20.87 4.24
CA LYS A 117 -8.79 -22.24 4.34
C LYS A 117 -9.97 -23.21 4.28
N VAL A 118 -10.01 -24.06 3.27
CA VAL A 118 -11.10 -25.03 3.05
C VAL A 118 -10.59 -26.45 2.93
N ILE A 119 -11.44 -27.40 3.30
CA ILE A 119 -11.20 -28.82 3.03
C ILE A 119 -11.97 -29.19 1.77
N ARG A 120 -11.28 -29.56 0.71
CA ARG A 120 -11.83 -30.10 -0.54
C ARG A 120 -11.05 -31.33 -0.99
N ASN A 121 -11.74 -32.34 -1.47
CA ASN A 121 -11.12 -33.61 -1.88
C ASN A 121 -10.20 -34.23 -0.80
N GLY A 122 -10.54 -34.07 0.49
CA GLY A 122 -9.76 -34.54 1.63
C GLY A 122 -8.43 -33.79 1.85
N LYS A 123 -8.26 -32.62 1.25
CA LYS A 123 -7.05 -31.76 1.43
C LYS A 123 -7.43 -30.38 1.87
N ILE A 124 -6.65 -29.85 2.82
CA ILE A 124 -6.74 -28.44 3.20
C ILE A 124 -6.08 -27.61 2.08
N MET A 125 -6.78 -26.60 1.60
CA MET A 125 -6.29 -25.68 0.58
C MET A 125 -6.79 -24.27 0.85
N GLU A 126 -6.03 -23.30 0.39
CA GLU A 126 -6.41 -21.88 0.43
C GLU A 126 -7.12 -21.49 -0.87
N VAL A 127 -8.32 -20.93 -0.75
CA VAL A 127 -9.12 -20.48 -1.89
C VAL A 127 -9.54 -19.02 -1.69
N ASP A 128 -9.77 -18.32 -2.79
CA ASP A 128 -10.39 -16.99 -2.70
C ASP A 128 -11.77 -17.12 -2.07
N SER A 129 -12.08 -16.32 -1.04
CA SER A 129 -13.38 -16.36 -0.34
C SER A 129 -14.57 -16.16 -1.27
N GLN A 130 -14.37 -15.50 -2.41
CA GLN A 130 -15.38 -15.35 -3.47
C GLN A 130 -15.82 -16.68 -4.11
N ASN A 131 -15.00 -17.71 -4.02
CA ASN A 131 -15.25 -19.03 -4.62
C ASN A 131 -15.81 -20.05 -3.62
N LEU A 132 -16.24 -19.59 -2.44
CA LEU A 132 -16.94 -20.42 -1.45
C LEU A 132 -18.38 -20.69 -1.89
N VAL A 133 -18.82 -21.91 -1.63
CA VAL A 133 -20.18 -22.36 -1.91
C VAL A 133 -20.80 -23.02 -0.67
N PRO A 134 -22.12 -23.03 -0.53
CA PRO A 134 -22.77 -23.81 0.52
C PRO A 134 -22.33 -25.28 0.48
N GLY A 135 -21.91 -25.80 1.62
CA GLY A 135 -21.33 -27.14 1.75
C GLY A 135 -19.80 -27.19 1.83
N ASP A 136 -19.08 -26.10 1.57
CA ASP A 136 -17.64 -26.06 1.84
C ASP A 136 -17.34 -26.18 3.33
N ILE A 137 -16.29 -26.90 3.68
CA ILE A 137 -15.81 -27.01 5.05
C ILE A 137 -14.66 -26.00 5.22
N VAL A 138 -14.84 -25.07 6.15
CA VAL A 138 -13.89 -23.98 6.42
C VAL A 138 -13.21 -24.20 7.76
N GLU A 139 -11.90 -24.01 7.80
CA GLU A 139 -11.12 -23.94 9.03
C GLU A 139 -10.90 -22.47 9.42
N LEU A 140 -11.08 -22.18 10.72
CA LEU A 140 -10.95 -20.85 11.31
C LEU A 140 -9.93 -20.86 12.43
N GLU A 141 -9.07 -19.82 12.44
CA GLU A 141 -8.07 -19.56 13.47
C GLU A 141 -8.18 -18.11 13.98
N THR A 142 -7.56 -17.84 15.12
CA THR A 142 -7.51 -16.49 15.69
C THR A 142 -6.97 -15.49 14.67
N GLY A 143 -7.74 -14.42 14.43
CA GLY A 143 -7.41 -13.36 13.47
C GLY A 143 -8.02 -13.53 12.09
N ASP A 144 -8.70 -14.65 11.81
CA ASP A 144 -9.44 -14.86 10.57
C ASP A 144 -10.74 -14.04 10.57
N ILE A 145 -11.11 -13.56 9.39
CA ILE A 145 -12.47 -13.04 9.14
C ILE A 145 -13.30 -14.17 8.58
N ILE A 146 -14.46 -14.36 9.17
CA ILE A 146 -15.40 -15.40 8.77
C ILE A 146 -15.91 -15.06 7.36
N PRO A 147 -15.62 -15.91 6.35
CA PRO A 147 -15.81 -15.57 4.94
C PRO A 147 -17.24 -15.75 4.44
N ALA A 148 -18.08 -16.47 5.18
CA ALA A 148 -19.47 -16.79 4.86
C ALA A 148 -20.21 -17.14 6.16
N ASP A 149 -21.54 -17.32 6.14
CA ASP A 149 -22.22 -17.83 7.34
C ASP A 149 -21.95 -19.33 7.48
N LEU A 150 -21.43 -19.72 8.65
CA LEU A 150 -21.02 -21.08 8.95
C LEU A 150 -21.85 -21.68 10.08
N LYS A 151 -22.21 -22.96 9.95
CA LYS A 151 -22.61 -23.82 11.07
C LYS A 151 -21.33 -24.45 11.63
N LEU A 152 -21.06 -24.26 12.91
CA LEU A 152 -19.89 -24.82 13.58
C LEU A 152 -20.03 -26.34 13.75
N LEU A 153 -19.01 -27.08 13.30
CA LEU A 153 -18.87 -28.52 13.44
C LEU A 153 -17.99 -28.87 14.64
N GLU A 154 -16.87 -28.18 14.76
CA GLU A 154 -15.93 -28.30 15.87
C GLU A 154 -15.50 -26.90 16.34
N SER A 155 -15.26 -26.75 17.64
CA SER A 155 -14.74 -25.53 18.25
C SER A 155 -13.85 -25.80 19.44
N THR A 156 -12.78 -25.04 19.61
CA THR A 156 -11.86 -25.09 20.75
C THR A 156 -11.62 -23.68 21.26
N ASN A 157 -12.16 -23.36 22.43
CA ASN A 157 -12.05 -22.05 23.08
C ASN A 157 -12.40 -20.87 22.15
N LEU A 158 -13.35 -21.06 21.27
CA LEU A 158 -13.69 -20.12 20.21
C LEU A 158 -14.42 -18.88 20.76
N LYS A 159 -13.88 -17.70 20.46
CA LYS A 159 -14.54 -16.41 20.70
C LYS A 159 -14.57 -15.60 19.42
N ILE A 160 -15.75 -15.07 19.09
CA ILE A 160 -15.99 -14.31 17.86
C ILE A 160 -16.48 -12.91 18.22
N ASP A 161 -15.85 -11.90 17.64
CA ASP A 161 -16.33 -10.53 17.66
C ASP A 161 -17.40 -10.37 16.56
N GLU A 162 -18.65 -10.24 16.99
CA GLU A 162 -19.82 -10.06 16.14
C GLU A 162 -20.35 -8.60 16.20
N SER A 163 -19.54 -7.66 16.63
CA SER A 163 -19.93 -6.25 16.82
C SER A 163 -20.52 -5.61 15.56
N SER A 164 -20.09 -6.06 14.39
CA SER A 164 -20.62 -5.60 13.09
C SER A 164 -22.09 -6.00 12.86
N LEU A 165 -22.57 -7.03 13.53
CA LEU A 165 -23.95 -7.56 13.41
C LEU A 165 -24.81 -7.26 14.62
N THR A 166 -24.23 -7.36 15.82
CA THR A 166 -24.97 -7.24 17.10
C THR A 166 -24.87 -5.85 17.71
N GLY A 167 -23.83 -5.06 17.34
CA GLY A 167 -23.49 -3.79 17.97
C GLY A 167 -22.78 -3.94 19.33
N GLU A 168 -22.61 -5.16 19.85
CA GLU A 168 -21.95 -5.42 21.13
C GLU A 168 -20.43 -5.57 20.94
N SER A 169 -19.65 -4.84 21.74
CA SER A 169 -18.18 -4.81 21.61
C SER A 169 -17.46 -5.99 22.27
N VAL A 170 -18.19 -6.86 22.96
CA VAL A 170 -17.60 -8.03 23.67
C VAL A 170 -17.68 -9.26 22.77
N ALA A 171 -16.55 -9.95 22.59
CA ALA A 171 -16.52 -11.17 21.82
C ALA A 171 -17.38 -12.27 22.45
N VAL A 172 -18.21 -12.91 21.65
CA VAL A 172 -19.16 -13.96 22.05
C VAL A 172 -18.43 -15.30 22.07
N GLU A 173 -18.59 -16.07 23.15
CA GLU A 173 -18.09 -17.44 23.22
C GLU A 173 -18.98 -18.36 22.36
N LYS A 174 -18.37 -19.17 21.49
CA LYS A 174 -19.04 -20.06 20.54
C LYS A 174 -18.71 -21.51 20.83
N ASN A 175 -19.73 -22.36 20.72
CA ASN A 175 -19.57 -23.78 20.99
C ASN A 175 -20.35 -24.60 19.95
N ALA A 176 -19.64 -25.38 19.17
CA ALA A 176 -20.21 -26.25 18.14
C ALA A 176 -21.19 -27.31 18.65
N LYS A 177 -21.12 -27.65 19.98
CA LYS A 177 -21.95 -28.67 20.61
C LYS A 177 -23.26 -28.13 21.17
N ASP A 178 -23.47 -26.82 21.14
CA ASP A 178 -24.69 -26.22 21.68
C ASP A 178 -25.89 -26.51 20.78
N GLU A 179 -26.94 -27.09 21.38
CA GLU A 179 -28.23 -27.31 20.70
C GLU A 179 -29.22 -26.20 21.01
N ILE A 180 -29.60 -25.46 20.00
CA ILE A 180 -30.53 -24.34 20.09
C ILE A 180 -31.85 -24.74 19.43
N THR A 181 -32.89 -24.99 20.25
CA THR A 181 -34.19 -25.47 19.76
C THR A 181 -35.25 -24.36 19.71
N THR A 182 -35.00 -23.23 20.37
CA THR A 182 -35.94 -22.09 20.44
C THR A 182 -35.46 -20.97 19.50
N ASP A 183 -36.35 -19.99 19.25
CA ASP A 183 -35.93 -18.78 18.50
C ASP A 183 -34.88 -17.99 19.30
N ALA A 184 -33.75 -17.75 18.67
CA ALA A 184 -32.59 -17.06 19.25
C ALA A 184 -32.19 -15.85 18.39
N GLY A 185 -31.82 -14.74 19.06
CA GLY A 185 -31.21 -13.58 18.40
C GLY A 185 -29.86 -13.97 17.80
N ILE A 186 -29.33 -13.16 16.88
CA ILE A 186 -28.05 -13.45 16.20
C ILE A 186 -26.91 -13.67 17.23
N GLY A 187 -26.78 -12.78 18.23
CA GLY A 187 -25.75 -12.89 19.27
C GLY A 187 -25.89 -14.11 20.19
N ASP A 188 -27.11 -14.70 20.30
CA ASP A 188 -27.37 -15.86 21.15
C ASP A 188 -27.16 -17.20 20.41
N ARG A 189 -26.87 -17.16 19.10
CA ARG A 189 -26.64 -18.36 18.28
C ARG A 189 -25.19 -18.84 18.43
N THR A 190 -24.90 -19.48 19.56
CA THR A 190 -23.53 -19.89 19.92
C THR A 190 -22.94 -20.97 19.01
N ASN A 191 -23.75 -21.71 18.26
CA ASN A 191 -23.35 -22.76 17.33
C ASN A 191 -23.20 -22.28 15.87
N MET A 192 -23.23 -20.97 15.63
CA MET A 192 -23.07 -20.33 14.32
C MET A 192 -21.92 -19.33 14.34
N ALA A 193 -21.30 -19.13 13.19
CA ALA A 193 -20.33 -18.09 12.95
C ALA A 193 -20.74 -17.30 11.69
N TYR A 194 -20.80 -15.98 11.78
CA TYR A 194 -21.40 -15.14 10.75
C TYR A 194 -20.35 -14.40 9.92
N SER A 195 -20.62 -14.28 8.62
CA SER A 195 -19.79 -13.56 7.67
C SER A 195 -19.42 -12.15 8.15
N SER A 196 -18.18 -11.74 7.91
CA SER A 196 -17.59 -10.44 8.29
C SER A 196 -17.35 -10.25 9.80
N SER A 197 -17.64 -11.25 10.63
CA SER A 197 -17.22 -11.30 12.04
C SER A 197 -15.77 -11.79 12.16
N ILE A 198 -15.13 -11.56 13.32
CA ILE A 198 -13.71 -11.78 13.51
C ILE A 198 -13.49 -12.84 14.58
N VAL A 199 -12.64 -13.85 14.31
CA VAL A 199 -12.19 -14.81 15.31
C VAL A 199 -11.20 -14.14 16.25
N SER A 200 -11.66 -13.73 17.43
CA SER A 200 -10.82 -13.04 18.43
C SER A 200 -9.93 -14.02 19.20
N TYR A 201 -10.36 -15.27 19.38
CA TYR A 201 -9.58 -16.30 20.08
C TYR A 201 -10.07 -17.70 19.73
N GLY A 202 -9.13 -18.67 19.72
CA GLY A 202 -9.42 -20.09 19.52
C GLY A 202 -9.39 -20.53 18.06
N ARG A 203 -9.96 -21.71 17.82
CA ARG A 203 -10.04 -22.30 16.46
C ARG A 203 -11.35 -23.04 16.28
N ALA A 204 -11.79 -23.18 15.04
CA ALA A 204 -13.01 -23.88 14.70
C ALA A 204 -12.97 -24.51 13.31
N LYS A 205 -13.88 -25.45 13.09
CA LYS A 205 -14.22 -26.01 11.79
C LYS A 205 -15.71 -25.84 11.59
N GLY A 206 -16.13 -25.31 10.46
CA GLY A 206 -17.53 -25.05 10.15
C GLY A 206 -17.87 -25.36 8.72
N VAL A 207 -19.14 -25.64 8.45
CA VAL A 207 -19.69 -25.81 7.10
C VAL A 207 -20.36 -24.54 6.64
N VAL A 208 -20.07 -24.09 5.42
CA VAL A 208 -20.73 -22.93 4.79
C VAL A 208 -22.21 -23.25 4.56
N VAL A 209 -23.10 -22.47 5.15
CA VAL A 209 -24.54 -22.64 5.01
C VAL A 209 -25.17 -21.59 4.12
N GLU A 210 -24.69 -20.35 4.18
CA GLU A 210 -25.18 -19.24 3.33
C GLU A 210 -24.02 -18.41 2.82
N THR A 211 -24.16 -17.87 1.60
CA THR A 211 -23.15 -17.06 0.91
C THR A 211 -23.73 -15.76 0.38
N ALA A 212 -22.88 -14.75 0.16
CA ALA A 212 -23.22 -13.49 -0.50
C ALA A 212 -24.44 -12.78 0.12
N GLN A 213 -25.49 -12.53 -0.69
CA GLN A 213 -26.70 -11.79 -0.29
C GLN A 213 -27.54 -12.55 0.75
N ASN A 214 -27.35 -13.86 0.85
CA ASN A 214 -28.14 -14.69 1.77
C ASN A 214 -27.55 -14.71 3.19
N THR A 215 -26.29 -14.28 3.37
CA THR A 215 -25.69 -14.14 4.71
C THR A 215 -26.42 -13.09 5.55
N GLU A 216 -26.30 -13.15 6.86
CA GLU A 216 -26.93 -12.15 7.74
C GLU A 216 -26.44 -10.73 7.41
N ILE A 217 -25.13 -10.56 7.18
CA ILE A 217 -24.57 -9.27 6.73
C ILE A 217 -25.07 -8.86 5.33
N GLY A 218 -25.26 -9.83 4.43
CA GLY A 218 -25.79 -9.60 3.08
C GLY A 218 -27.22 -9.07 3.07
N LYS A 219 -28.06 -9.56 3.99
CA LYS A 219 -29.42 -9.07 4.20
C LYS A 219 -29.44 -7.61 4.68
N ILE A 220 -28.53 -7.26 5.60
CA ILE A 220 -28.35 -5.89 6.09
C ILE A 220 -27.81 -4.96 4.99
N ALA A 221 -26.77 -5.40 4.26
CA ALA A 221 -26.13 -4.64 3.18
C ALA A 221 -27.12 -4.28 2.05
N THR A 222 -28.07 -5.17 1.76
CA THR A 222 -29.10 -4.91 0.76
C THR A 222 -30.01 -3.74 1.16
N SER A 223 -30.20 -3.49 2.46
CA SER A 223 -30.98 -2.38 3.01
C SER A 223 -30.22 -1.05 3.09
N LEU A 224 -28.86 -1.10 3.07
CA LEU A 224 -27.98 0.06 3.30
C LEU A 224 -27.27 0.57 2.03
N SER A 225 -27.65 0.14 0.83
CA SER A 225 -26.92 0.31 -0.44
C SER A 225 -26.80 1.76 -0.99
N GLN A 226 -26.71 2.80 -0.14
CA GLN A 226 -26.59 4.21 -0.52
C GLN A 226 -25.33 4.93 -0.01
N VAL A 227 -24.23 4.25 0.25
CA VAL A 227 -22.98 4.96 0.55
C VAL A 227 -22.33 5.39 -0.77
N GLU A 228 -22.23 6.70 -1.01
CA GLU A 228 -21.51 7.27 -2.15
C GLU A 228 -20.01 7.04 -1.98
N ASP A 229 -19.29 6.84 -3.10
CA ASP A 229 -17.83 6.79 -3.09
C ASP A 229 -17.30 8.16 -2.65
N GLU A 230 -16.45 8.18 -1.63
CA GLU A 230 -15.84 9.41 -1.12
C GLU A 230 -14.81 9.95 -2.12
N GLU A 231 -15.06 11.19 -2.59
CA GLU A 231 -14.06 11.91 -3.40
C GLU A 231 -12.80 12.21 -2.59
N THR A 232 -11.63 12.09 -3.22
CA THR A 232 -10.36 12.46 -2.60
C THR A 232 -10.28 13.99 -2.37
N PRO A 233 -9.50 14.48 -1.39
CA PRO A 233 -9.28 15.91 -1.20
C PRO A 233 -8.75 16.60 -2.47
N LEU A 234 -7.93 15.91 -3.25
CA LEU A 234 -7.42 16.37 -4.53
C LEU A 234 -8.55 16.55 -5.54
N GLN A 235 -9.44 15.56 -5.69
CA GLN A 235 -10.60 15.65 -6.58
C GLN A 235 -11.52 16.81 -6.19
N ARG A 236 -11.79 17.00 -4.91
CA ARG A 236 -12.58 18.15 -4.38
C ARG A 236 -11.91 19.49 -4.69
N LYS A 237 -10.59 19.62 -4.49
CA LYS A 237 -9.84 20.83 -4.81
C LYS A 237 -9.87 21.14 -6.32
N LEU A 238 -9.76 20.10 -7.16
CA LEU A 238 -9.84 20.25 -8.62
C LEU A 238 -11.24 20.63 -9.08
N ALA A 239 -12.28 20.05 -8.51
CA ALA A 239 -13.66 20.42 -8.79
C ALA A 239 -13.95 21.89 -8.40
N GLN A 240 -13.42 22.33 -7.26
CA GLN A 240 -13.50 23.75 -6.88
C GLN A 240 -12.76 24.67 -7.85
N LEU A 241 -11.59 24.25 -8.32
CA LEU A 241 -10.82 24.98 -9.32
C LEU A 241 -11.58 25.10 -10.65
N SER A 242 -12.13 23.99 -11.14
CA SER A 242 -12.95 23.97 -12.37
C SER A 242 -14.16 24.87 -12.24
N LYS A 243 -14.83 24.86 -11.09
CA LYS A 243 -15.96 25.77 -10.83
C LYS A 243 -15.54 27.25 -10.84
N GLN A 244 -14.38 27.60 -10.24
CA GLN A 244 -13.86 28.96 -10.26
C GLN A 244 -13.50 29.41 -11.69
N LEU A 245 -12.84 28.55 -12.46
CA LEU A 245 -12.53 28.81 -13.86
C LEU A 245 -13.81 29.01 -14.67
N GLY A 246 -14.81 28.16 -14.49
CA GLY A 246 -16.11 28.30 -15.15
C GLY A 246 -16.77 29.65 -14.88
N ILE A 247 -16.76 30.14 -13.63
CA ILE A 247 -17.31 31.46 -13.29
C ILE A 247 -16.52 32.58 -13.99
N VAL A 248 -15.19 32.53 -13.94
CA VAL A 248 -14.33 33.50 -14.61
C VAL A 248 -14.62 33.54 -16.12
N THR A 249 -14.75 32.37 -16.71
CA THR A 249 -15.07 32.22 -18.15
C THR A 249 -16.41 32.84 -18.51
N VAL A 250 -17.46 32.58 -17.75
CA VAL A 250 -18.79 33.18 -18.00
C VAL A 250 -18.70 34.70 -17.93
N VAL A 251 -17.94 35.27 -16.99
CA VAL A 251 -17.72 36.72 -16.88
C VAL A 251 -16.98 37.24 -18.11
N VAL A 252 -15.92 36.55 -18.54
CA VAL A 252 -15.16 36.95 -19.74
C VAL A 252 -16.03 36.88 -21.00
N CYS A 253 -16.82 35.81 -21.15
CA CYS A 253 -17.78 35.65 -22.26
C CYS A 253 -18.81 36.79 -22.28
N ALA A 254 -19.34 37.19 -21.14
CA ALA A 254 -20.27 38.29 -21.03
C ALA A 254 -19.61 39.64 -21.42
N ILE A 255 -18.35 39.86 -21.01
CA ILE A 255 -17.59 41.07 -21.40
C ILE A 255 -17.32 41.07 -22.92
N VAL A 256 -16.88 39.93 -23.47
CA VAL A 256 -16.61 39.78 -24.92
C VAL A 256 -17.88 40.09 -25.74
N PHE A 257 -19.00 39.47 -25.33
CA PHE A 257 -20.29 39.73 -25.99
C PHE A 257 -20.67 41.20 -25.89
N ALA A 258 -20.61 41.79 -24.69
CA ALA A 258 -21.01 43.17 -24.46
C ALA A 258 -20.13 44.16 -25.26
N VAL A 259 -18.83 44.00 -25.27
CA VAL A 259 -17.91 44.89 -26.02
C VAL A 259 -18.11 44.71 -27.51
N GLY A 260 -18.20 43.45 -28.00
CA GLY A 260 -18.39 43.21 -29.42
C GLY A 260 -19.71 43.76 -29.94
N TYR A 261 -20.79 43.54 -29.22
CA TYR A 261 -22.11 44.01 -29.65
C TYR A 261 -22.33 45.52 -29.41
N PHE A 262 -22.10 46.02 -28.17
CA PHE A 262 -22.46 47.41 -27.83
C PHE A 262 -21.39 48.43 -28.18
N VAL A 263 -20.11 48.05 -28.27
CA VAL A 263 -19.00 49.00 -28.54
C VAL A 263 -18.54 48.91 -29.98
N TYR A 264 -18.49 47.74 -30.59
CA TYR A 264 -17.98 47.56 -31.95
C TYR A 264 -19.04 47.32 -33.00
N ASP A 265 -20.33 47.21 -32.59
CA ASP A 265 -21.47 47.01 -33.47
C ASP A 265 -21.37 45.73 -34.33
N PHE A 266 -20.72 44.69 -33.75
CA PHE A 266 -20.64 43.35 -34.36
C PHE A 266 -22.02 42.71 -34.30
N ASP A 267 -22.26 41.79 -35.22
CA ASP A 267 -23.51 41.03 -35.21
C ASP A 267 -23.72 40.23 -33.93
N ALA A 268 -24.86 40.33 -33.29
CA ALA A 268 -25.16 39.73 -32.00
C ALA A 268 -24.97 38.20 -31.99
N LEU A 269 -25.27 37.58 -33.12
CA LEU A 269 -25.16 36.15 -33.30
C LEU A 269 -23.71 35.69 -33.35
N ASN A 270 -22.90 36.37 -34.16
CA ASN A 270 -21.46 36.09 -34.24
C ASN A 270 -20.78 36.25 -32.86
N MET A 271 -21.22 37.28 -32.11
CA MET A 271 -20.70 37.47 -30.74
C MET A 271 -21.17 36.39 -29.76
N LEU A 272 -22.39 35.91 -29.91
CA LEU A 272 -22.89 34.79 -29.10
C LEU A 272 -22.13 33.50 -29.41
N MET A 273 -21.90 33.18 -30.67
CA MET A 273 -21.11 32.01 -31.09
C MET A 273 -19.67 32.12 -30.64
N THR A 274 -19.07 33.30 -30.69
CA THR A 274 -17.74 33.54 -30.13
C THR A 274 -17.69 33.35 -28.61
N ALA A 275 -18.69 33.87 -27.88
CA ALA A 275 -18.79 33.68 -26.43
C ALA A 275 -18.96 32.19 -26.05
N VAL A 276 -19.77 31.46 -26.81
CA VAL A 276 -19.94 30.01 -26.64
C VAL A 276 -18.61 29.26 -26.92
N SER A 277 -17.94 29.61 -28.00
CA SER A 277 -16.63 29.01 -28.34
C SER A 277 -15.59 29.23 -27.26
N LEU A 278 -15.56 30.44 -26.71
CA LEU A 278 -14.68 30.83 -25.61
C LEU A 278 -15.05 30.06 -24.33
N ALA A 279 -16.34 29.87 -24.06
CA ALA A 279 -16.80 29.10 -22.89
C ALA A 279 -16.34 27.64 -22.98
N VAL A 280 -16.40 27.05 -24.16
CA VAL A 280 -15.95 25.69 -24.42
C VAL A 280 -14.42 25.53 -24.28
N ALA A 281 -13.67 26.49 -24.87
CA ALA A 281 -12.20 26.47 -24.80
C ALA A 281 -11.66 26.62 -23.38
N ALA A 282 -12.40 27.25 -22.49
CA ALA A 282 -11.93 27.63 -21.17
C ALA A 282 -12.01 26.53 -20.11
N ILE A 283 -12.69 25.41 -20.35
CA ILE A 283 -12.92 24.37 -19.36
C ILE A 283 -12.06 23.13 -19.66
N PRO A 284 -11.17 22.78 -18.74
CA PRO A 284 -10.34 21.59 -18.90
C PRO A 284 -11.15 20.32 -18.61
N GLU A 285 -11.98 19.89 -19.57
CA GLU A 285 -12.90 18.75 -19.43
C GLU A 285 -12.18 17.44 -19.11
N GLY A 286 -10.96 17.23 -19.61
CA GLY A 286 -10.17 16.03 -19.36
C GLY A 286 -9.53 15.95 -17.97
N LEU A 287 -9.50 17.02 -17.17
CA LEU A 287 -8.71 17.12 -15.95
C LEU A 287 -9.09 16.06 -14.88
N PRO A 288 -10.36 15.84 -14.49
CA PRO A 288 -10.73 14.83 -13.51
C PRO A 288 -10.42 13.41 -13.98
N ALA A 289 -10.68 13.12 -15.27
CA ALA A 289 -10.41 11.81 -15.85
C ALA A 289 -8.90 11.49 -15.86
N ILE A 290 -8.06 12.45 -16.28
CA ILE A 290 -6.59 12.30 -16.28
C ILE A 290 -6.06 12.07 -14.88
N VAL A 291 -6.57 12.80 -13.86
CA VAL A 291 -6.19 12.58 -12.45
C VAL A 291 -6.46 11.13 -12.02
N THR A 292 -7.65 10.62 -12.31
CA THR A 292 -8.04 9.25 -11.94
C THR A 292 -7.16 8.21 -12.65
N ILE A 293 -6.86 8.41 -13.94
CA ILE A 293 -5.94 7.54 -14.70
C ILE A 293 -4.53 7.58 -14.08
N VAL A 294 -4.01 8.75 -13.77
CA VAL A 294 -2.66 8.92 -13.20
C VAL A 294 -2.56 8.26 -11.81
N LEU A 295 -3.58 8.43 -10.97
CA LEU A 295 -3.67 7.76 -9.66
C LEU A 295 -3.73 6.24 -9.83
N SER A 296 -4.53 5.71 -10.76
CA SER A 296 -4.65 4.28 -11.02
C SER A 296 -3.33 3.68 -11.55
N LEU A 297 -2.66 4.35 -12.48
CA LEU A 297 -1.34 3.93 -12.97
C LEU A 297 -0.28 4.00 -11.86
N GLY A 298 -0.39 4.99 -10.97
CA GLY A 298 0.45 5.10 -9.79
C GLY A 298 0.27 3.93 -8.82
N MET A 299 -0.98 3.55 -8.53
CA MET A 299 -1.27 2.36 -7.72
C MET A 299 -0.71 1.08 -8.36
N GLY A 300 -0.80 0.96 -9.70
CA GLY A 300 -0.17 -0.15 -10.42
C GLY A 300 1.34 -0.24 -10.18
N ARG A 301 2.06 0.89 -10.26
CA ARG A 301 3.50 0.92 -9.95
C ARG A 301 3.81 0.62 -8.49
N MET A 302 2.96 1.06 -7.55
CA MET A 302 3.10 0.69 -6.14
C MET A 302 2.94 -0.81 -5.93
N ALA A 303 1.96 -1.44 -6.60
CA ALA A 303 1.74 -2.88 -6.56
C ALA A 303 2.92 -3.67 -7.15
N GLU A 304 3.52 -3.20 -8.25
CA GLU A 304 4.77 -3.78 -8.81
C GLU A 304 5.95 -3.70 -7.83
N LYS A 305 5.90 -2.76 -6.88
CA LYS A 305 6.87 -2.58 -5.79
C LYS A 305 6.36 -3.16 -4.45
N ASN A 306 5.51 -4.17 -4.48
CA ASN A 306 4.98 -4.88 -3.32
C ASN A 306 4.04 -4.08 -2.39
N ALA A 307 3.53 -2.92 -2.81
CA ALA A 307 2.57 -2.14 -2.03
C ALA A 307 1.21 -2.10 -2.73
N ILE A 308 0.27 -2.93 -2.30
CA ILE A 308 -1.11 -2.93 -2.82
C ILE A 308 -1.91 -1.84 -2.10
N VAL A 309 -2.29 -0.82 -2.83
CA VAL A 309 -3.11 0.28 -2.31
C VAL A 309 -4.59 0.04 -2.68
N LYS A 310 -5.47 0.00 -1.69
CA LYS A 310 -6.88 -0.33 -1.88
C LYS A 310 -7.77 0.86 -2.25
N LYS A 311 -7.36 2.08 -1.91
CA LYS A 311 -8.14 3.31 -2.12
C LYS A 311 -7.29 4.40 -2.77
N LEU A 312 -7.86 5.12 -3.74
CA LEU A 312 -7.20 6.27 -4.39
C LEU A 312 -6.74 7.34 -3.39
N LEU A 313 -7.53 7.57 -2.33
CA LEU A 313 -7.19 8.52 -1.28
C LEU A 313 -5.86 8.22 -0.59
N ALA A 314 -5.55 6.94 -0.38
CA ALA A 314 -4.32 6.53 0.29
C ALA A 314 -3.06 6.90 -0.50
N VAL A 315 -3.11 6.91 -1.84
CA VAL A 315 -2.00 7.37 -2.70
C VAL A 315 -1.61 8.82 -2.40
N GLU A 316 -2.61 9.70 -2.28
CA GLU A 316 -2.39 11.11 -1.97
C GLU A 316 -1.82 11.27 -0.55
N THR A 317 -2.38 10.54 0.41
CA THR A 317 -2.01 10.64 1.82
C THR A 317 -0.61 10.07 2.07
N LEU A 318 -0.21 8.96 1.40
CA LEU A 318 1.15 8.42 1.43
C LEU A 318 2.19 9.49 1.10
N GLY A 319 1.98 10.25 0.02
CA GLY A 319 2.89 11.32 -0.38
C GLY A 319 3.02 12.49 0.61
N THR A 320 2.11 12.60 1.58
CA THR A 320 2.10 13.63 2.64
C THR A 320 2.50 13.12 4.02
N THR A 321 2.81 11.83 4.15
CA THR A 321 3.18 11.20 5.42
C THR A 321 4.37 11.90 6.07
N THR A 322 4.22 12.21 7.38
CA THR A 322 5.25 12.87 8.20
C THR A 322 5.81 11.97 9.29
N VAL A 323 5.05 10.93 9.68
CA VAL A 323 5.46 9.95 10.70
C VAL A 323 5.06 8.55 10.23
N ILE A 324 5.96 7.59 10.37
CA ILE A 324 5.68 6.17 10.14
C ILE A 324 5.86 5.44 11.47
N CYS A 325 4.75 4.99 12.05
CA CYS A 325 4.71 4.14 13.23
C CYS A 325 4.77 2.69 12.77
N SER A 326 5.85 1.99 13.08
CA SER A 326 6.05 0.60 12.67
C SER A 326 6.07 -0.33 13.87
N ASP A 327 5.37 -1.46 13.77
CA ASP A 327 5.65 -2.58 14.65
C ASP A 327 7.07 -3.09 14.37
N LYS A 328 7.71 -3.67 15.37
CA LYS A 328 9.06 -4.20 15.26
C LYS A 328 9.06 -5.53 14.50
N THR A 329 8.27 -6.50 15.01
CA THR A 329 8.33 -7.90 14.58
C THR A 329 7.76 -8.10 13.19
N GLY A 330 8.52 -8.77 12.33
CA GLY A 330 8.11 -9.07 10.96
C GLY A 330 8.14 -7.89 9.98
N THR A 331 8.17 -6.64 10.46
CA THR A 331 8.22 -5.43 9.62
C THR A 331 9.62 -4.82 9.58
N LEU A 332 10.17 -4.46 10.74
CA LEU A 332 11.55 -3.95 10.88
C LEU A 332 12.56 -5.10 10.98
N THR A 333 12.12 -6.25 11.45
CA THR A 333 12.91 -7.47 11.63
C THR A 333 12.41 -8.56 10.69
N GLN A 334 13.21 -9.63 10.55
CA GLN A 334 12.92 -10.74 9.63
C GLN A 334 11.82 -11.68 10.13
N ASN A 335 11.46 -11.62 11.42
CA ASN A 335 10.63 -12.58 12.12
C ASN A 335 11.23 -14.01 12.10
N GLU A 336 12.55 -14.10 12.07
CA GLU A 336 13.32 -15.32 12.02
C GLU A 336 14.35 -15.31 13.14
N MET A 337 14.02 -15.96 14.27
CA MET A 337 14.96 -16.07 15.38
C MET A 337 16.29 -16.68 14.90
N THR A 338 17.39 -16.05 15.26
CA THR A 338 18.75 -16.48 14.83
C THR A 338 19.69 -16.48 16.01
N VAL A 339 20.40 -17.60 16.24
CA VAL A 339 21.48 -17.67 17.24
C VAL A 339 22.65 -16.82 16.74
N LYS A 340 23.08 -15.84 17.52
CA LYS A 340 24.18 -14.94 17.22
C LYS A 340 25.40 -15.18 18.11
N LYS A 341 25.19 -15.63 19.35
CA LYS A 341 26.27 -15.89 20.30
C LYS A 341 26.08 -17.20 21.02
N ILE A 342 27.16 -17.87 21.31
CA ILE A 342 27.23 -19.07 22.16
C ILE A 342 28.33 -18.84 23.20
N TYR A 343 28.05 -19.24 24.42
CA TYR A 343 29.05 -19.27 25.49
C TYR A 343 29.25 -20.72 25.98
N VAL A 344 30.42 -21.25 25.75
CA VAL A 344 30.79 -22.64 26.10
C VAL A 344 32.26 -22.73 26.43
N ASP A 345 32.66 -23.58 27.34
CA ASP A 345 34.03 -23.76 27.84
C ASP A 345 34.68 -22.42 28.31
N GLY A 346 33.88 -21.47 28.81
CA GLY A 346 34.35 -20.16 29.22
C GLY A 346 34.65 -19.16 28.10
N THR A 347 34.33 -19.51 26.83
CA THR A 347 34.65 -18.77 25.63
C THR A 347 33.37 -18.25 24.95
N ASP A 348 33.44 -17.01 24.45
CA ASP A 348 32.38 -16.46 23.58
C ASP A 348 32.62 -16.89 22.14
N VAL A 349 31.57 -17.37 21.47
CA VAL A 349 31.57 -17.76 20.05
C VAL A 349 30.49 -16.95 19.34
N ASP A 350 30.89 -16.20 18.33
CA ASP A 350 29.97 -15.51 17.45
C ASP A 350 29.50 -16.43 16.31
N VAL A 351 28.20 -16.45 16.01
CA VAL A 351 27.60 -17.29 14.97
C VAL A 351 27.12 -16.39 13.84
N THR A 352 27.72 -16.55 12.66
CA THR A 352 27.36 -15.77 11.47
C THR A 352 26.18 -16.37 10.72
N GLY A 353 25.68 -15.67 9.72
CA GLY A 353 24.46 -16.02 8.97
C GLY A 353 23.20 -15.54 9.67
N THR A 354 22.12 -15.40 8.90
CA THR A 354 20.81 -14.92 9.39
C THR A 354 19.70 -15.81 8.86
N GLY A 355 18.57 -15.83 9.56
CA GLY A 355 17.41 -16.62 9.16
C GLY A 355 17.60 -18.13 9.39
N TYR A 356 16.75 -18.91 8.71
CA TYR A 356 16.70 -20.37 8.90
C TYR A 356 17.58 -21.18 7.93
N LYS A 357 18.30 -20.52 7.05
CA LYS A 357 19.28 -21.22 6.19
C LYS A 357 20.45 -21.72 7.04
N PRO A 358 20.77 -23.03 7.03
CA PRO A 358 21.83 -23.59 7.88
C PRO A 358 23.23 -23.31 7.28
N GLU A 359 23.49 -22.05 6.92
CA GLU A 359 24.77 -21.57 6.39
C GLU A 359 25.36 -20.50 7.30
N GLY A 360 26.62 -20.58 7.58
CA GLY A 360 27.34 -19.62 8.41
C GLY A 360 28.54 -20.25 9.11
N ASP A 361 29.34 -19.40 9.75
CA ASP A 361 30.56 -19.78 10.45
C ASP A 361 30.45 -19.49 11.96
N TYR A 362 31.23 -20.21 12.73
CA TYR A 362 31.48 -19.97 14.15
C TYR A 362 32.81 -19.24 14.28
N LEU A 363 32.81 -18.11 14.97
CA LEU A 363 33.99 -17.24 15.10
C LEU A 363 34.36 -17.09 16.58
N ILE A 364 35.68 -17.13 16.85
CA ILE A 364 36.28 -16.75 18.15
C ILE A 364 37.16 -15.53 17.87
N GLU A 365 36.89 -14.40 18.51
CA GLU A 365 37.61 -13.14 18.29
C GLU A 365 37.80 -12.81 16.80
N ASP A 366 36.72 -12.86 16.01
CA ASP A 366 36.68 -12.64 14.56
C ASP A 366 37.46 -13.68 13.70
N ARG A 367 38.03 -14.70 14.28
CA ARG A 367 38.69 -15.81 13.59
C ARG A 367 37.74 -17.01 13.43
N LYS A 368 37.66 -17.60 12.24
CA LYS A 368 36.92 -18.83 12.02
C LYS A 368 37.40 -19.93 12.95
N MET A 369 36.52 -20.53 13.70
CA MET A 369 36.78 -21.61 14.66
C MET A 369 37.25 -22.87 13.91
N GLN A 370 38.20 -23.56 14.50
CA GLN A 370 38.61 -24.92 14.07
C GLN A 370 37.99 -25.94 15.00
N GLU A 371 37.85 -27.19 14.53
CA GLU A 371 37.12 -28.27 15.21
C GLU A 371 37.62 -28.52 16.66
N ASP A 372 38.94 -28.34 16.92
CA ASP A 372 39.54 -28.58 18.23
C ASP A 372 39.56 -27.35 19.16
N ASP A 373 39.10 -26.17 18.71
CA ASP A 373 39.20 -24.92 19.50
C ASP A 373 38.33 -24.99 20.79
N ILE A 374 37.13 -25.63 20.68
CA ILE A 374 36.18 -25.74 21.81
C ILE A 374 35.60 -27.16 21.86
N LYS A 375 36.05 -27.95 22.78
CA LYS A 375 35.69 -29.37 22.85
C LYS A 375 34.24 -29.64 23.22
N SER A 376 33.65 -28.85 24.11
CA SER A 376 32.29 -29.04 24.59
C SER A 376 31.23 -28.43 23.65
N LEU A 377 31.61 -27.72 22.56
CA LEU A 377 30.68 -27.12 21.63
C LEU A 377 29.83 -28.17 20.92
N ASN A 378 30.44 -29.25 20.50
CA ASN A 378 29.71 -30.35 19.82
C ASN A 378 28.61 -30.91 20.71
N THR A 379 28.89 -31.13 22.02
CA THR A 379 27.90 -31.55 23.00
C THR A 379 26.76 -30.53 23.09
N LEU A 380 27.05 -29.26 23.16
CA LEU A 380 26.05 -28.19 23.21
C LEU A 380 25.14 -28.18 21.98
N LEU A 381 25.71 -28.31 20.79
CA LEU A 381 24.95 -28.32 19.54
C LEU A 381 24.04 -29.53 19.41
N HIS A 382 24.48 -30.73 19.91
CA HIS A 382 23.62 -31.89 20.01
C HIS A 382 22.47 -31.66 20.98
N ILE A 383 22.67 -31.01 22.12
CA ILE A 383 21.59 -30.68 23.07
C ILE A 383 20.59 -29.72 22.38
N MET A 384 21.08 -28.70 21.64
CA MET A 384 20.24 -27.76 20.90
C MET A 384 19.39 -28.47 19.82
N SER A 385 19.93 -29.49 19.15
CA SER A 385 19.23 -30.27 18.12
C SER A 385 18.26 -31.28 18.72
N LEU A 386 18.63 -31.99 19.77
CA LEU A 386 17.86 -33.10 20.34
C LEU A 386 16.74 -32.64 21.28
N THR A 387 16.95 -31.57 22.07
CA THR A 387 15.92 -30.99 22.93
C THR A 387 15.08 -29.98 22.14
N ASN A 388 14.36 -30.49 21.10
CA ASN A 388 13.78 -29.61 20.08
C ASN A 388 12.63 -30.32 19.35
N ASP A 389 11.49 -29.65 19.19
CA ASP A 389 10.31 -30.17 18.49
C ASP A 389 10.10 -29.59 17.09
N SER A 390 10.78 -28.48 16.78
CA SER A 390 10.69 -27.82 15.46
C SER A 390 11.26 -28.71 14.34
N LYS A 391 10.80 -28.44 13.11
CA LYS A 391 11.31 -29.07 11.89
C LYS A 391 11.75 -27.96 10.92
N LEU A 392 12.92 -28.15 10.32
CA LEU A 392 13.40 -27.32 9.23
C LEU A 392 12.98 -27.95 7.91
N ILE A 393 12.28 -27.21 7.06
CA ILE A 393 11.80 -27.65 5.75
C ILE A 393 12.41 -26.76 4.69
N GLU A 394 12.90 -27.37 3.62
CA GLU A 394 13.35 -26.65 2.42
C GLU A 394 12.27 -26.76 1.35
N GLU A 395 11.75 -25.61 0.91
CA GLU A 395 10.80 -25.50 -0.19
C GLU A 395 11.32 -24.47 -1.20
N ASP A 396 11.52 -24.88 -2.45
CA ASP A 396 12.00 -24.04 -3.55
C ASP A 396 13.28 -23.24 -3.23
N GLY A 397 14.20 -23.84 -2.46
CA GLY A 397 15.46 -23.22 -2.04
C GLY A 397 15.31 -22.23 -0.87
N THR A 398 14.13 -22.12 -0.29
CA THR A 398 13.84 -21.32 0.91
C THR A 398 13.65 -22.23 2.11
N TYR A 399 14.30 -21.90 3.24
CA TYR A 399 14.18 -22.66 4.47
C TYR A 399 13.08 -22.07 5.36
N LYS A 400 12.22 -22.94 5.88
CA LYS A 400 11.13 -22.58 6.79
C LYS A 400 11.14 -23.46 8.02
N ILE A 401 10.66 -22.94 9.14
CA ILE A 401 10.47 -23.69 10.36
C ILE A 401 9.01 -24.03 10.55
N VAL A 402 8.75 -25.29 10.86
CA VAL A 402 7.47 -25.76 11.41
C VAL A 402 7.67 -26.03 12.90
N GLY A 403 7.02 -25.22 13.75
CA GLY A 403 7.17 -25.26 15.21
C GLY A 403 7.58 -23.91 15.79
N ASP A 404 8.09 -23.90 17.02
CA ASP A 404 8.51 -22.67 17.71
C ASP A 404 9.73 -22.02 17.05
N PRO A 405 9.71 -20.70 16.74
CA PRO A 405 10.83 -19.99 16.11
C PRO A 405 12.13 -20.02 16.94
N THR A 406 12.03 -20.07 18.26
CA THR A 406 13.19 -20.21 19.16
C THR A 406 13.88 -21.54 18.96
N GLU A 407 13.10 -22.61 18.86
CA GLU A 407 13.61 -23.95 18.57
C GLU A 407 14.19 -24.04 17.16
N GLY A 408 13.54 -23.38 16.19
CA GLY A 408 14.04 -23.27 14.83
C GLY A 408 15.42 -22.63 14.75
N ALA A 409 15.67 -21.59 15.53
CA ALA A 409 16.99 -20.95 15.64
C ALA A 409 18.07 -21.89 16.12
N LEU A 410 17.75 -22.74 17.13
CA LEU A 410 18.68 -23.74 17.67
C LEU A 410 19.00 -24.83 16.65
N HIS A 411 17.98 -25.32 15.97
CA HIS A 411 18.11 -26.31 14.92
C HIS A 411 18.99 -25.80 13.77
N THR A 412 18.73 -24.56 13.33
CA THR A 412 19.54 -23.91 12.28
C THR A 412 20.98 -23.73 12.73
N ALA A 413 21.22 -23.31 13.98
CA ALA A 413 22.58 -23.16 14.50
C ALA A 413 23.32 -24.52 14.50
N ALA A 414 22.73 -25.59 14.99
CA ALA A 414 23.33 -26.91 14.92
C ALA A 414 23.61 -27.36 13.47
N GLY A 415 22.68 -27.09 12.57
CA GLY A 415 22.80 -27.39 11.14
C GLY A 415 23.99 -26.69 10.45
N LYS A 416 24.43 -25.50 10.91
CA LYS A 416 25.64 -24.80 10.41
C LYS A 416 26.95 -25.60 10.66
N GLN A 417 26.92 -26.59 11.57
CA GLN A 417 27.99 -27.54 11.81
C GLN A 417 27.64 -28.94 11.31
N ASN A 418 26.70 -29.05 10.37
CA ASN A 418 26.21 -30.32 9.81
C ASN A 418 25.58 -31.27 10.86
N ILE A 419 25.13 -30.75 12.01
CA ILE A 419 24.41 -31.53 13.04
C ILE A 419 22.91 -31.37 12.73
N THR A 420 22.37 -32.30 11.95
CA THR A 420 20.96 -32.32 11.56
C THR A 420 20.10 -33.10 12.57
N LYS A 421 18.86 -32.65 12.78
CA LYS A 421 17.93 -33.28 13.73
C LYS A 421 17.60 -34.72 13.34
N ASP A 422 17.47 -35.01 12.06
CA ASP A 422 17.10 -36.34 11.57
C ASP A 422 18.22 -37.33 11.82
N GLU A 423 19.48 -36.96 11.54
CA GLU A 423 20.63 -37.82 11.83
C GLU A 423 20.87 -37.98 13.33
N THR A 424 20.75 -36.91 14.13
CA THR A 424 20.93 -36.98 15.59
C THR A 424 19.83 -37.79 16.25
N ASN A 425 18.58 -37.69 15.81
CA ASN A 425 17.49 -38.52 16.33
C ASN A 425 17.62 -40.01 15.93
N GLN A 426 18.19 -40.30 14.76
CA GLN A 426 18.48 -41.69 14.38
C GLN A 426 19.61 -42.28 15.23
N GLN A 427 20.64 -41.51 15.55
CA GLN A 427 21.78 -41.92 16.33
C GLN A 427 21.49 -42.00 17.84
N TYR A 428 20.72 -41.03 18.36
CA TYR A 428 20.36 -40.85 19.77
C TYR A 428 18.84 -40.66 19.88
N PRO A 429 18.04 -41.73 19.73
CA PRO A 429 16.59 -41.59 19.72
C PRO A 429 16.08 -41.08 21.06
N ARG A 430 15.07 -40.17 21.00
CA ARG A 430 14.34 -39.71 22.19
C ARG A 430 13.51 -40.86 22.72
N ILE A 431 13.69 -41.21 23.97
CA ILE A 431 12.99 -42.30 24.64
C ILE A 431 11.89 -41.81 25.59
N GLU A 432 12.04 -40.60 26.17
CA GLU A 432 11.04 -39.96 27.04
C GLU A 432 11.27 -38.47 27.11
N GLU A 433 10.30 -37.69 27.64
CA GLU A 433 10.43 -36.25 27.79
C GLU A 433 9.64 -35.69 28.98
N ILE A 434 10.05 -34.52 29.46
CA ILE A 434 9.26 -33.58 30.26
C ILE A 434 9.06 -32.34 29.38
N PRO A 435 7.83 -32.14 28.82
CA PRO A 435 7.56 -31.04 27.87
C PRO A 435 7.85 -29.68 28.48
N PHE A 436 7.97 -28.67 27.61
CA PHE A 436 8.12 -27.28 28.07
C PHE A 436 6.89 -26.83 28.88
N ASP A 437 7.17 -26.19 29.99
CA ASP A 437 6.18 -25.58 30.84
C ASP A 437 6.55 -24.12 31.15
N SER A 438 5.58 -23.19 31.03
CA SER A 438 5.81 -21.74 31.13
C SER A 438 6.10 -21.25 32.57
N GLU A 439 5.66 -21.97 33.59
CA GLU A 439 5.96 -21.66 34.99
C GLU A 439 7.36 -22.17 35.36
N ARG A 440 7.70 -23.35 34.91
CA ARG A 440 8.98 -23.99 35.11
C ARG A 440 10.07 -23.46 34.18
N LYS A 441 9.69 -22.95 33.01
CA LYS A 441 10.54 -22.36 31.97
C LYS A 441 11.67 -23.25 31.47
N MET A 442 11.43 -24.55 31.42
CA MET A 442 12.39 -25.57 30.98
C MET A 442 11.70 -26.68 30.21
N MET A 443 12.48 -27.42 29.44
CA MET A 443 12.12 -28.65 28.75
C MET A 443 13.25 -29.63 28.92
N THR A 444 12.93 -30.91 29.13
CA THR A 444 13.91 -31.99 29.28
C THR A 444 13.55 -33.19 28.42
N THR A 445 14.52 -33.71 27.66
CA THR A 445 14.38 -34.91 26.82
C THR A 445 15.37 -35.97 27.23
N PHE A 446 15.01 -37.22 27.10
CA PHE A 446 15.85 -38.37 27.45
C PHE A 446 16.31 -39.10 26.19
N HIS A 447 17.60 -39.45 26.13
CA HIS A 447 18.24 -40.10 25.01
C HIS A 447 19.09 -41.29 25.46
N ASP A 448 19.09 -42.32 24.63
CA ASP A 448 19.89 -43.52 24.92
C ASP A 448 21.31 -43.35 24.36
N LYS A 449 22.32 -43.74 25.13
CA LYS A 449 23.72 -43.92 24.72
C LYS A 449 24.40 -42.70 24.09
N PHE A 450 24.14 -41.51 24.57
CA PHE A 450 24.86 -40.34 24.12
C PHE A 450 26.27 -40.27 24.74
N LEU A 451 27.30 -40.49 23.95
CA LEU A 451 28.72 -40.48 24.32
C LEU A 451 29.13 -41.50 25.43
N THR A 452 28.18 -42.18 26.05
CA THR A 452 28.35 -43.18 27.11
C THR A 452 27.31 -44.29 26.92
N ASP A 453 27.49 -45.43 27.59
CA ASP A 453 26.51 -46.53 27.57
C ASP A 453 25.29 -46.28 28.48
N LYS A 454 25.12 -45.04 28.97
CA LYS A 454 24.08 -44.63 29.92
C LYS A 454 22.98 -43.80 29.22
N VAL A 455 21.82 -43.70 29.86
CA VAL A 455 20.75 -42.79 29.48
C VAL A 455 21.14 -41.39 29.90
N VAL A 456 20.96 -40.42 29.02
CA VAL A 456 21.26 -39.00 29.29
C VAL A 456 20.00 -38.19 29.16
N SER A 457 19.71 -37.35 30.14
CA SER A 457 18.69 -36.30 30.00
C SER A 457 19.33 -34.98 29.61
N PHE A 458 18.76 -34.32 28.61
CA PHE A 458 19.13 -32.97 28.14
C PHE A 458 18.06 -31.97 28.56
N THR A 459 18.48 -30.87 29.12
CA THR A 459 17.58 -29.79 29.57
C THR A 459 17.96 -28.48 28.90
N LYS A 460 16.97 -27.77 28.33
CA LYS A 460 17.09 -26.38 27.93
C LYS A 460 16.09 -25.52 28.69
N GLY A 461 16.44 -24.29 29.01
CA GLY A 461 15.53 -23.39 29.70
C GLY A 461 16.11 -22.03 30.02
N ALA A 462 15.38 -21.27 30.87
CA ALA A 462 15.79 -19.94 31.31
C ALA A 462 17.12 -20.04 32.09
N PRO A 463 18.10 -19.20 31.74
CA PRO A 463 19.47 -19.33 32.32
C PRO A 463 19.52 -19.25 33.85
N ASP A 464 18.79 -18.32 34.45
CA ASP A 464 18.69 -18.13 35.89
C ASP A 464 18.23 -19.43 36.62
N ILE A 465 17.22 -20.10 36.02
CA ILE A 465 16.65 -21.31 36.60
C ILE A 465 17.56 -22.54 36.37
N VAL A 466 18.04 -22.73 35.15
CA VAL A 466 18.90 -23.85 34.78
C VAL A 466 20.21 -23.81 35.54
N ILE A 467 20.89 -22.66 35.61
CA ILE A 467 22.17 -22.50 36.35
C ILE A 467 21.99 -22.84 37.84
N GLU A 468 20.90 -22.43 38.47
CA GLU A 468 20.63 -22.70 39.88
C GLU A 468 20.48 -24.18 40.15
N LYS A 469 19.86 -24.93 39.24
CA LYS A 469 19.64 -26.37 39.32
C LYS A 469 20.86 -27.22 38.97
N CYS A 470 21.95 -26.58 38.49
CA CYS A 470 23.22 -27.25 38.18
C CYS A 470 24.17 -27.26 39.38
N SER A 471 24.79 -28.39 39.61
CA SER A 471 25.86 -28.61 40.62
C SER A 471 27.24 -28.78 40.01
N LYS A 472 27.30 -29.01 38.69
CA LYS A 472 28.51 -29.28 37.91
C LYS A 472 28.49 -28.48 36.63
N ILE A 473 29.64 -28.38 35.99
CA ILE A 473 29.84 -27.71 34.71
C ILE A 473 30.73 -28.57 33.81
N LEU A 474 30.42 -28.59 32.53
CA LEU A 474 31.27 -29.20 31.50
C LEU A 474 32.27 -28.17 31.00
N ILE A 475 33.55 -28.43 31.07
CA ILE A 475 34.63 -27.59 30.54
C ILE A 475 35.66 -28.51 29.91
N ASP A 476 36.00 -28.28 28.64
CA ASP A 476 36.93 -29.13 27.85
C ASP A 476 36.50 -30.60 27.80
N ASN A 477 35.20 -30.87 27.74
CA ASN A 477 34.58 -32.23 27.87
C ASN A 477 34.83 -32.94 29.20
N GLU A 478 35.29 -32.22 30.25
CA GLU A 478 35.43 -32.73 31.60
C GLU A 478 34.38 -32.12 32.54
N ILE A 479 33.77 -33.00 33.33
CA ILE A 479 32.75 -32.59 34.33
C ILE A 479 33.49 -32.07 35.58
N LYS A 480 33.32 -30.78 35.90
CA LYS A 480 33.91 -30.09 37.07
C LYS A 480 32.83 -29.63 38.05
N PRO A 481 33.10 -29.44 39.35
CA PRO A 481 32.15 -28.81 40.26
C PRO A 481 31.81 -27.38 39.82
N LEU A 482 30.54 -27.00 39.90
CA LEU A 482 30.10 -25.63 39.64
C LEU A 482 30.20 -24.82 40.96
N THR A 483 31.21 -23.98 41.08
CA THR A 483 31.39 -23.11 42.26
C THR A 483 30.48 -21.87 42.19
N GLU A 484 30.20 -21.24 43.31
CA GLU A 484 29.41 -19.99 43.36
C GLU A 484 30.05 -18.87 42.53
N GLU A 485 31.37 -18.81 42.45
CA GLU A 485 32.10 -17.85 41.61
C GLU A 485 31.78 -18.09 40.10
N LEU A 486 31.80 -19.38 39.67
CA LEU A 486 31.45 -19.73 38.31
C LEU A 486 29.96 -19.47 38.00
N LYS A 487 29.04 -19.78 38.95
CA LYS A 487 27.62 -19.43 38.79
C LYS A 487 27.43 -17.94 38.58
N GLN A 488 28.08 -17.12 39.42
CA GLN A 488 27.97 -15.66 39.26
C GLN A 488 28.55 -15.18 37.93
N LYS A 489 29.64 -15.79 37.45
CA LYS A 489 30.20 -15.51 36.11
C LYS A 489 29.19 -15.83 35.00
N LEU A 490 28.49 -16.96 35.08
CA LEU A 490 27.46 -17.35 34.08
C LEU A 490 26.26 -16.39 34.14
N LEU A 491 25.79 -16.01 35.32
CA LEU A 491 24.69 -15.04 35.45
C LEU A 491 25.08 -13.67 34.93
N ASN A 492 26.33 -13.25 35.16
CA ASN A 492 26.83 -11.99 34.57
C ASN A 492 26.91 -12.07 33.04
N LYS A 493 27.29 -13.23 32.47
CA LYS A 493 27.31 -13.45 31.02
C LYS A 493 25.88 -13.43 30.45
N ASN A 494 24.92 -14.04 31.10
CA ASN A 494 23.51 -13.92 30.74
C ASN A 494 23.06 -12.45 30.71
N SER A 495 23.41 -11.66 31.74
CA SER A 495 23.09 -10.23 31.78
C SER A 495 23.78 -9.43 30.68
N GLU A 496 25.02 -9.79 30.33
CA GLU A 496 25.75 -9.18 29.20
C GLU A 496 25.04 -9.43 27.86
N TYR A 497 24.64 -10.67 27.61
CA TYR A 497 23.89 -11.04 26.39
C TYR A 497 22.52 -10.35 26.37
N ALA A 498 21.80 -10.30 27.47
CA ALA A 498 20.51 -9.62 27.57
C ALA A 498 20.62 -8.12 27.25
N LYS A 499 21.71 -7.44 27.71
CA LYS A 499 21.99 -6.04 27.34
C LYS A 499 22.28 -5.81 25.86
N GLN A 500 22.64 -6.87 25.12
CA GLN A 500 22.77 -6.86 23.66
C GLN A 500 21.45 -7.25 22.95
N ALA A 501 20.34 -7.22 23.67
CA ALA A 501 19.01 -7.60 23.19
C ALA A 501 18.89 -9.09 22.76
N LEU A 502 19.77 -9.95 23.24
CA LEU A 502 19.73 -11.37 22.95
C LEU A 502 18.77 -12.08 23.92
N ARG A 503 17.89 -12.90 23.37
CA ARG A 503 17.16 -13.92 24.14
C ARG A 503 18.12 -15.03 24.46
N VAL A 504 18.34 -15.31 25.75
CA VAL A 504 19.32 -16.30 26.21
C VAL A 504 18.63 -17.59 26.68
N LEU A 505 19.16 -18.74 26.25
CA LEU A 505 18.83 -20.06 26.78
C LEU A 505 20.09 -20.71 27.34
N ALA A 506 19.89 -21.47 28.42
CA ALA A 506 20.89 -22.31 29.03
C ALA A 506 20.64 -23.78 28.74
N TYR A 507 21.72 -24.54 28.70
CA TYR A 507 21.71 -25.96 28.39
C TYR A 507 22.44 -26.74 29.48
N ALA A 508 21.85 -27.86 29.86
CA ALA A 508 22.41 -28.76 30.85
C ALA A 508 22.16 -30.23 30.45
N LEU A 509 22.97 -31.11 31.01
CA LEU A 509 22.79 -32.56 30.87
C LEU A 509 22.87 -33.26 32.22
N ARG A 510 22.30 -34.46 32.30
CA ARG A 510 22.49 -35.35 33.46
C ARG A 510 22.48 -36.81 32.99
N GLU A 511 23.51 -37.57 33.47
CA GLU A 511 23.59 -39.01 33.20
C GLU A 511 22.75 -39.83 34.20
N HIS A 512 22.13 -40.89 33.72
CA HIS A 512 21.34 -41.86 34.50
C HIS A 512 21.82 -43.28 34.16
N GLU A 513 21.98 -44.12 35.16
CA GLU A 513 22.39 -45.51 34.91
C GLU A 513 21.34 -46.29 34.07
N GLU A 514 20.06 -46.02 34.34
CA GLU A 514 18.93 -46.51 33.57
C GLU A 514 17.84 -45.44 33.51
N LEU A 515 16.84 -45.58 32.64
CA LEU A 515 15.70 -44.65 32.57
C LEU A 515 14.98 -44.64 33.94
N PRO A 516 14.84 -43.46 34.60
CA PRO A 516 14.19 -43.35 35.89
C PRO A 516 12.73 -43.85 35.86
N ASN A 517 12.33 -44.64 36.90
CA ASN A 517 10.94 -45.12 36.98
C ASN A 517 9.90 -44.01 37.19
N GLU A 518 10.31 -42.89 37.73
CA GLU A 518 9.47 -41.73 38.03
C GLU A 518 10.08 -40.49 37.36
N ILE A 519 9.50 -40.08 36.24
CA ILE A 519 9.98 -38.97 35.43
C ILE A 519 9.17 -37.73 35.78
N THR A 520 9.61 -37.04 36.84
CA THR A 520 9.06 -35.76 37.27
C THR A 520 10.16 -34.68 37.24
N SER A 521 9.76 -33.41 37.05
CA SER A 521 10.72 -32.31 37.07
C SER A 521 11.52 -32.23 38.35
N GLU A 522 10.90 -32.54 39.50
CA GLU A 522 11.52 -32.52 40.82
C GLU A 522 12.62 -33.57 40.97
N ASN A 523 12.48 -34.73 40.34
CA ASN A 523 13.44 -35.82 40.39
C ASN A 523 14.56 -35.69 39.38
N ILE A 524 14.28 -35.14 38.20
CA ILE A 524 15.17 -35.14 37.04
C ILE A 524 15.95 -33.81 36.95
N GLU A 525 15.28 -32.69 37.09
CA GLU A 525 15.85 -31.34 36.85
C GLU A 525 16.54 -30.79 38.09
N LYS A 526 17.49 -31.57 38.62
CA LYS A 526 18.36 -31.18 39.74
C LYS A 526 19.74 -31.84 39.63
N ASN A 527 20.73 -31.23 40.24
CA ASN A 527 22.14 -31.70 40.19
C ASN A 527 22.65 -31.92 38.75
N MET A 528 22.21 -31.05 37.83
CA MET A 528 22.61 -31.14 36.43
C MET A 528 24.02 -30.65 36.20
N VAL A 529 24.58 -30.97 35.06
CA VAL A 529 25.85 -30.48 34.53
C VAL A 529 25.54 -29.36 33.55
N PHE A 530 25.90 -28.16 33.86
CA PHE A 530 25.79 -27.02 32.94
C PHE A 530 26.73 -27.19 31.76
N VAL A 531 26.26 -26.91 30.50
CA VAL A 531 27.03 -27.04 29.26
C VAL A 531 27.34 -25.71 28.62
N GLY A 532 26.34 -24.83 28.49
CA GLY A 532 26.54 -23.57 27.82
C GLY A 532 25.32 -22.68 27.74
N LEU A 533 25.48 -21.51 27.14
CA LEU A 533 24.42 -20.56 26.82
C LEU A 533 24.35 -20.31 25.32
N SER A 534 23.16 -20.05 24.78
CA SER A 534 22.98 -19.44 23.46
C SER A 534 22.23 -18.12 23.57
N GLY A 535 22.70 -17.12 22.85
CA GLY A 535 22.02 -15.82 22.69
C GLY A 535 21.49 -15.69 21.27
N MET A 536 20.21 -15.42 21.14
CA MET A 536 19.52 -15.32 19.85
C MET A 536 18.71 -14.04 19.75
N ILE A 537 18.50 -13.57 18.54
CA ILE A 537 17.71 -12.36 18.25
C ILE A 537 16.96 -12.56 16.94
N ASP A 538 15.84 -11.88 16.81
CA ASP A 538 15.19 -11.63 15.52
C ASP A 538 15.91 -10.44 14.87
N PRO A 539 16.76 -10.67 13.83
CA PRO A 539 17.63 -9.65 13.31
C PRO A 539 16.86 -8.60 12.50
N PRO A 540 17.31 -7.34 12.52
CA PRO A 540 16.79 -6.31 11.61
C PRO A 540 16.98 -6.75 10.15
N ARG A 541 16.03 -6.37 9.29
CA ARG A 541 16.20 -6.53 7.83
C ARG A 541 17.29 -5.58 7.34
N LEU A 542 18.14 -6.03 6.44
CA LEU A 542 19.31 -5.28 5.97
C LEU A 542 18.93 -3.95 5.32
N GLU A 543 17.88 -3.95 4.50
CA GLU A 543 17.37 -2.80 3.75
C GLU A 543 16.67 -1.75 4.61
N VAL A 544 16.21 -2.11 5.81
CA VAL A 544 15.49 -1.18 6.70
C VAL A 544 16.37 -0.05 7.19
N LYS A 545 17.65 -0.30 7.41
CA LYS A 545 18.60 0.74 7.87
C LYS A 545 18.74 1.88 6.85
N ASP A 546 18.83 1.54 5.57
CA ASP A 546 18.88 2.53 4.49
C ASP A 546 17.52 3.24 4.33
N ALA A 547 16.42 2.50 4.42
CA ALA A 547 15.07 3.07 4.38
C ALA A 547 14.80 4.06 5.53
N ILE A 548 15.25 3.78 6.76
CA ILE A 548 15.17 4.70 7.91
C ILE A 548 15.99 5.98 7.64
N LYS A 549 17.18 5.85 7.06
CA LYS A 549 18.00 7.01 6.67
C LYS A 549 17.28 7.86 5.61
N GLU A 550 16.68 7.22 4.62
CA GLU A 550 15.91 7.88 3.58
C GLU A 550 14.68 8.60 4.16
N CYS A 551 13.92 7.96 5.08
CA CYS A 551 12.84 8.61 5.81
C CYS A 551 13.28 9.93 6.46
N LYS A 552 14.40 9.91 7.20
CA LYS A 552 14.93 11.11 7.87
C LYS A 552 15.30 12.20 6.89
N THR A 553 15.93 11.84 5.77
CA THR A 553 16.27 12.78 4.69
C THR A 553 15.01 13.37 4.06
N ALA A 554 13.97 12.56 3.93
CA ALA A 554 12.66 12.95 3.40
C ALA A 554 11.80 13.76 4.40
N GLY A 555 12.30 14.05 5.61
CA GLY A 555 11.58 14.75 6.67
C GLY A 555 10.47 13.92 7.31
N ILE A 556 10.58 12.58 7.25
CA ILE A 556 9.64 11.65 7.86
C ILE A 556 10.26 11.10 9.14
N THR A 557 9.50 11.09 10.20
CA THR A 557 9.93 10.57 11.51
C THR A 557 9.57 9.09 11.64
N PRO A 558 10.54 8.15 11.65
CA PRO A 558 10.27 6.77 11.98
C PRO A 558 10.07 6.59 13.48
N VAL A 559 9.07 5.81 13.87
CA VAL A 559 8.70 5.49 15.25
C VAL A 559 8.52 3.98 15.37
N MET A 560 9.16 3.37 16.36
CA MET A 560 8.99 1.95 16.67
C MET A 560 7.98 1.77 17.79
N ILE A 561 7.01 0.88 17.60
CA ILE A 561 5.98 0.53 18.57
C ILE A 561 5.97 -0.98 18.72
N THR A 562 6.25 -1.53 19.92
CA THR A 562 6.42 -2.98 20.07
C THR A 562 5.91 -3.49 21.42
N GLY A 563 5.52 -4.78 21.45
CA GLY A 563 5.25 -5.55 22.68
C GLY A 563 6.51 -6.01 23.42
N ASP A 564 7.70 -5.86 22.82
CA ASP A 564 8.97 -6.33 23.40
C ASP A 564 9.43 -5.50 24.62
N TYR A 565 10.44 -6.05 25.31
CA TYR A 565 11.12 -5.35 26.39
C TYR A 565 11.82 -4.10 25.89
N LEU A 566 11.90 -3.09 26.79
CA LEU A 566 12.47 -1.78 26.47
C LEU A 566 13.92 -1.86 25.97
N GLU A 567 14.74 -2.67 26.64
CA GLU A 567 16.16 -2.84 26.31
C GLU A 567 16.34 -3.42 24.92
N THR A 568 15.56 -4.43 24.57
CA THR A 568 15.56 -5.03 23.23
C THR A 568 15.12 -4.06 22.15
N ALA A 569 14.03 -3.32 22.40
CA ALA A 569 13.49 -2.34 21.48
C ALA A 569 14.50 -1.21 21.21
N VAL A 570 15.12 -0.69 22.28
CA VAL A 570 16.13 0.38 22.19
C VAL A 570 17.38 -0.08 21.43
N ALA A 571 17.88 -1.30 21.70
CA ALA A 571 19.07 -1.81 21.03
C ALA A 571 18.83 -1.92 19.51
N ILE A 572 17.70 -2.48 19.09
CA ILE A 572 17.33 -2.59 17.67
C ILE A 572 17.09 -1.19 17.06
N ALA A 573 16.40 -0.31 17.78
CA ALA A 573 16.14 1.04 17.29
C ALA A 573 17.42 1.88 17.11
N LYS A 574 18.41 1.69 17.95
CA LYS A 574 19.75 2.31 17.81
C LYS A 574 20.51 1.76 16.61
N ASP A 575 20.50 0.44 16.42
CA ASP A 575 21.16 -0.17 15.26
C ASP A 575 20.54 0.29 13.94
N LEU A 576 19.21 0.37 13.88
CA LEU A 576 18.48 0.91 12.72
C LEU A 576 18.59 2.44 12.59
N GLY A 577 19.07 3.13 13.62
CA GLY A 577 19.15 4.59 13.67
C GLY A 577 17.82 5.28 13.89
N ILE A 578 16.79 4.62 14.42
CA ILE A 578 15.50 5.23 14.78
C ILE A 578 15.69 6.21 15.95
N CYS A 579 16.39 5.78 17.00
CA CYS A 579 16.76 6.62 18.14
C CYS A 579 18.28 6.72 18.30
N THR A 580 18.73 7.71 19.08
CA THR A 580 20.15 7.95 19.37
C THR A 580 20.51 7.56 20.80
N ASP A 581 19.58 7.68 21.72
CA ASP A 581 19.80 7.40 23.16
C ASP A 581 18.52 6.83 23.81
N ASP A 582 18.67 6.32 25.03
CA ASP A 582 17.61 5.64 25.79
C ASP A 582 16.50 6.61 26.22
N SER A 583 16.79 7.91 26.33
CA SER A 583 15.80 8.92 26.72
C SER A 583 14.67 9.05 25.68
N GLN A 584 14.90 8.62 24.43
CA GLN A 584 13.89 8.61 23.37
C GLN A 584 12.96 7.40 23.42
N ALA A 585 13.08 6.56 24.43
CA ALA A 585 12.21 5.40 24.62
C ALA A 585 11.28 5.58 25.85
N ILE A 586 10.18 4.83 25.86
CA ILE A 586 9.20 4.83 26.96
C ILE A 586 8.46 3.48 26.99
N MET A 587 8.03 3.07 28.19
CA MET A 587 7.21 1.88 28.37
C MET A 587 5.70 2.20 28.33
N GLY A 588 4.90 1.24 27.82
CA GLY A 588 3.44 1.37 27.79
C GLY A 588 2.82 1.56 29.19
N ALA A 589 3.40 0.95 30.23
CA ALA A 589 2.95 1.15 31.61
C ALA A 589 3.06 2.61 32.08
N GLU A 590 4.04 3.36 31.60
CA GLU A 590 4.18 4.79 31.90
C GLU A 590 3.09 5.60 31.19
N LEU A 591 2.77 5.26 29.93
CA LEU A 591 1.72 5.92 29.16
C LEU A 591 0.33 5.77 29.79
N ASN A 592 0.07 4.63 30.44
CA ASN A 592 -1.23 4.38 31.11
C ASN A 592 -1.51 5.35 32.26
N ASN A 593 -0.47 5.97 32.82
CA ASN A 593 -0.58 6.92 33.92
C ASN A 593 -0.57 8.39 33.45
N MET A 594 -0.55 8.65 32.15
CA MET A 594 -0.47 9.99 31.56
C MET A 594 -1.83 10.46 31.06
N SER A 595 -2.07 11.77 31.14
CA SER A 595 -3.20 12.41 30.46
C SER A 595 -2.94 12.53 28.95
N ASP A 596 -3.99 12.73 28.15
CA ASP A 596 -3.87 12.93 26.70
C ASP A 596 -2.97 14.13 26.36
N GLU A 597 -2.97 15.20 27.19
CA GLU A 597 -2.07 16.33 27.02
C GLU A 597 -0.60 15.96 27.23
N GLN A 598 -0.32 15.13 28.25
CA GLN A 598 1.04 14.65 28.52
C GLN A 598 1.53 13.72 27.40
N ILE A 599 0.64 12.85 26.87
CA ILE A 599 0.97 11.98 25.73
C ILE A 599 1.27 12.83 24.50
N ARG A 600 0.49 13.91 24.23
CA ARG A 600 0.76 14.83 23.11
C ARG A 600 2.12 15.51 23.19
N GLU A 601 2.59 15.84 24.40
CA GLU A 601 3.93 16.42 24.54
C GLU A 601 5.02 15.37 24.35
N ILE A 602 4.84 14.19 24.93
CA ILE A 602 5.89 13.16 24.95
C ILE A 602 6.14 12.54 23.57
N VAL A 603 5.12 12.44 22.69
CA VAL A 603 5.29 11.92 21.33
C VAL A 603 6.15 12.82 20.44
N LYS A 604 6.39 14.08 20.83
CA LYS A 604 7.30 14.98 20.11
C LYS A 604 8.76 14.53 20.24
N GLU A 605 9.13 13.90 21.35
CA GLU A 605 10.50 13.51 21.68
C GLU A 605 10.74 12.00 21.56
N LYS A 606 9.76 11.18 21.96
CA LYS A 606 9.91 9.73 21.98
C LYS A 606 9.84 9.13 20.56
N ARG A 607 10.63 8.09 20.35
CA ARG A 607 10.75 7.37 19.08
C ARG A 607 10.56 5.86 19.22
N VAL A 608 10.64 5.35 20.46
CA VAL A 608 10.52 3.93 20.78
C VAL A 608 9.51 3.75 21.91
N TYR A 609 8.49 2.95 21.65
CA TYR A 609 7.44 2.60 22.60
C TYR A 609 7.45 1.10 22.81
N ALA A 610 7.82 0.66 24.01
CA ALA A 610 8.01 -0.72 24.38
C ALA A 610 6.91 -1.23 25.32
N ARG A 611 6.58 -2.52 25.26
CA ARG A 611 5.55 -3.15 26.11
C ARG A 611 4.20 -2.42 26.04
N VAL A 612 3.80 -2.00 24.84
CA VAL A 612 2.56 -1.28 24.63
C VAL A 612 1.36 -2.20 24.47
N SER A 613 0.24 -1.80 25.04
CA SER A 613 -1.07 -2.40 24.80
C SER A 613 -1.67 -1.91 23.46
N PRO A 614 -2.71 -2.59 22.91
CA PRO A 614 -3.46 -2.08 21.75
C PRO A 614 -4.01 -0.67 21.97
N GLN A 615 -4.46 -0.35 23.17
CA GLN A 615 -4.94 0.99 23.53
C GLN A 615 -3.83 2.03 23.46
N ASN A 616 -2.62 1.71 23.96
CA ASN A 616 -1.48 2.64 23.85
C ASN A 616 -1.14 2.93 22.39
N LYS A 617 -1.21 1.92 21.48
CA LYS A 617 -1.00 2.13 20.03
C LYS A 617 -1.97 3.19 19.48
N VAL A 618 -3.25 3.10 19.85
CA VAL A 618 -4.28 4.09 19.45
C VAL A 618 -4.00 5.48 20.05
N GLN A 619 -3.60 5.56 21.32
CA GLN A 619 -3.27 6.82 21.99
C GLN A 619 -2.09 7.52 21.32
N ILE A 620 -1.00 6.80 21.02
CA ILE A 620 0.19 7.31 20.35
C ILE A 620 -0.18 7.89 18.98
N VAL A 621 -0.88 7.12 18.15
CA VAL A 621 -1.30 7.54 16.82
C VAL A 621 -2.22 8.77 16.90
N THR A 622 -3.17 8.79 17.85
CA THR A 622 -4.07 9.93 18.06
C THR A 622 -3.30 11.19 18.43
N ALA A 623 -2.38 11.09 19.39
CA ALA A 623 -1.57 12.22 19.83
C ALA A 623 -0.67 12.78 18.71
N LEU A 624 -0.10 11.93 17.86
CA LEU A 624 0.67 12.36 16.70
C LEU A 624 -0.20 13.12 15.71
N LYS A 625 -1.42 12.63 15.41
CA LYS A 625 -2.38 13.31 14.53
C LYS A 625 -2.84 14.65 15.09
N GLU A 626 -3.12 14.74 16.39
CA GLU A 626 -3.51 15.99 17.06
C GLU A 626 -2.38 17.03 17.07
N ASN A 627 -1.12 16.59 17.05
CA ASN A 627 0.04 17.46 16.83
C ASN A 627 0.22 17.89 15.35
N GLY A 628 -0.69 17.48 14.46
CA GLY A 628 -0.69 17.88 13.05
C GLY A 628 0.17 17.01 12.15
N HIS A 629 0.63 15.86 12.63
CA HIS A 629 1.32 14.86 11.81
C HIS A 629 0.33 14.07 10.96
N ILE A 630 0.78 13.64 9.79
CA ILE A 630 0.13 12.63 8.96
C ILE A 630 0.79 11.30 9.30
N ALA A 631 0.08 10.49 10.05
CA ALA A 631 0.59 9.27 10.63
C ALA A 631 0.23 8.04 9.79
N ALA A 632 1.25 7.28 9.35
CA ALA A 632 1.11 5.92 8.89
C ALA A 632 1.31 4.96 10.06
N MET A 633 0.51 3.89 10.15
CA MET A 633 0.62 2.85 11.18
C MET A 633 0.66 1.47 10.55
N THR A 634 1.68 0.68 10.88
CA THR A 634 1.77 -0.71 10.44
C THR A 634 1.34 -1.67 11.55
N GLY A 635 0.86 -2.83 11.15
CA GLY A 635 0.57 -3.93 12.07
C GLY A 635 0.17 -5.20 11.32
N ASP A 636 0.20 -6.32 12.01
CA ASP A 636 -0.11 -7.64 11.46
C ASP A 636 -1.25 -8.34 12.21
N GLY A 637 -1.51 -7.95 13.45
CA GLY A 637 -2.45 -8.62 14.34
C GLY A 637 -3.81 -7.95 14.50
N VAL A 638 -4.73 -8.69 15.11
CA VAL A 638 -6.03 -8.17 15.55
C VAL A 638 -5.85 -6.99 16.51
N ASN A 639 -4.81 -7.06 17.35
CA ASN A 639 -4.47 -6.02 18.33
C ASN A 639 -4.04 -4.69 17.70
N ASP A 640 -3.62 -4.71 16.44
CA ASP A 640 -3.18 -3.52 15.69
C ASP A 640 -4.31 -2.85 14.93
N ALA A 641 -5.35 -3.59 14.60
CA ALA A 641 -6.45 -3.12 13.77
C ALA A 641 -7.06 -1.78 14.25
N PRO A 642 -7.29 -1.54 15.55
CA PRO A 642 -7.79 -0.24 16.02
C PRO A 642 -6.82 0.93 15.74
N ALA A 643 -5.52 0.71 15.87
CA ALA A 643 -4.49 1.71 15.60
C ALA A 643 -4.30 1.93 14.10
N ILE A 644 -4.32 0.87 13.29
CA ILE A 644 -4.32 0.89 11.83
C ILE A 644 -5.50 1.74 11.33
N LYS A 645 -6.71 1.48 11.83
CA LYS A 645 -7.93 2.23 11.45
C LYS A 645 -7.87 3.71 11.88
N LYS A 646 -7.23 4.01 12.99
CA LYS A 646 -7.11 5.38 13.53
C LYS A 646 -6.10 6.24 12.80
N ALA A 647 -5.09 5.64 12.20
CA ALA A 647 -4.06 6.32 11.41
C ALA A 647 -4.66 7.09 10.23
N ASP A 648 -3.86 7.98 9.61
CA ASP A 648 -4.22 8.58 8.32
C ASP A 648 -4.00 7.58 7.18
N ILE A 649 -3.06 6.64 7.37
CA ILE A 649 -2.82 5.49 6.52
C ILE A 649 -2.57 4.27 7.39
N GLY A 650 -3.48 3.32 7.31
CA GLY A 650 -3.29 1.99 7.87
C GLY A 650 -2.56 1.09 6.88
N ILE A 651 -1.55 0.39 7.35
CA ILE A 651 -0.72 -0.51 6.55
C ILE A 651 -0.72 -1.88 7.19
N ALA A 652 -1.11 -2.91 6.46
CA ALA A 652 -1.07 -4.29 6.93
C ALA A 652 0.02 -5.11 6.25
N MET A 653 0.53 -6.09 6.97
CA MET A 653 1.40 -7.12 6.43
C MET A 653 0.60 -8.05 5.53
N GLY A 654 1.18 -8.48 4.41
CA GLY A 654 0.52 -9.34 3.42
C GLY A 654 0.72 -10.82 3.69
N ILE A 655 1.90 -11.18 4.22
CA ILE A 655 2.27 -12.57 4.54
C ILE A 655 1.80 -12.93 5.96
N THR A 656 2.29 -12.19 6.96
CA THR A 656 2.02 -12.47 8.38
C THR A 656 0.73 -11.83 8.90
N GLY A 657 0.19 -10.84 8.15
CA GLY A 657 -0.97 -10.09 8.58
C GLY A 657 -2.26 -10.90 8.60
N THR A 658 -3.02 -10.76 9.69
CA THR A 658 -4.38 -11.32 9.80
C THR A 658 -5.33 -10.62 8.84
N ASP A 659 -6.41 -11.30 8.47
CA ASP A 659 -7.44 -10.72 7.59
C ASP A 659 -8.05 -9.44 8.17
N VAL A 660 -8.15 -9.36 9.49
CA VAL A 660 -8.62 -8.15 10.19
C VAL A 660 -7.70 -6.97 9.93
N ALA A 661 -6.39 -7.15 10.09
CA ALA A 661 -5.41 -6.11 9.81
C ALA A 661 -5.46 -5.71 8.32
N LYS A 662 -5.49 -6.71 7.42
CA LYS A 662 -5.59 -6.48 5.97
C LYS A 662 -6.86 -5.73 5.59
N ASN A 663 -8.03 -6.11 6.12
CA ASN A 663 -9.30 -5.44 5.78
C ASN A 663 -9.40 -4.02 6.32
N THR A 664 -8.85 -3.79 7.49
CA THR A 664 -8.88 -2.48 8.15
C THR A 664 -7.92 -1.48 7.49
N SER A 665 -6.84 -1.96 6.88
CA SER A 665 -5.79 -1.14 6.27
C SER A 665 -6.18 -0.56 4.92
N GLU A 666 -5.55 0.55 4.53
CA GLU A 666 -5.60 1.13 3.18
C GLU A 666 -4.50 0.58 2.26
N VAL A 667 -3.41 0.06 2.82
CA VAL A 667 -2.25 -0.48 2.09
C VAL A 667 -1.89 -1.85 2.62
N ILE A 668 -1.55 -2.78 1.72
CA ILE A 668 -1.06 -4.12 2.07
C ILE A 668 0.34 -4.29 1.47
N LEU A 669 1.30 -4.69 2.30
CA LEU A 669 2.68 -4.97 1.88
C LEU A 669 2.82 -6.46 1.58
N THR A 670 3.00 -6.85 0.33
CA THR A 670 3.09 -8.26 -0.07
C THR A 670 4.40 -8.96 0.34
N ASP A 671 5.37 -8.19 0.81
CA ASP A 671 6.69 -8.64 1.27
C ASP A 671 6.96 -8.37 2.76
N ASP A 672 5.97 -7.86 3.49
CA ASP A 672 6.06 -7.48 4.91
C ASP A 672 7.26 -6.59 5.26
N ASN A 673 7.68 -5.71 4.34
CA ASN A 673 8.92 -4.98 4.47
C ASN A 673 8.72 -3.48 4.68
N PHE A 674 9.34 -2.90 5.71
CA PHE A 674 9.31 -1.47 5.98
C PHE A 674 9.84 -0.62 4.81
N ALA A 675 10.87 -1.08 4.08
CA ALA A 675 11.43 -0.37 2.95
C ALA A 675 10.39 -0.15 1.84
N THR A 676 9.44 -1.06 1.68
CA THR A 676 8.34 -0.94 0.74
C THR A 676 7.40 0.22 1.08
N ILE A 677 7.23 0.56 2.37
CA ILE A 677 6.47 1.74 2.79
C ILE A 677 7.15 3.02 2.28
N VAL A 678 8.47 3.10 2.40
CA VAL A 678 9.25 4.26 1.95
C VAL A 678 9.15 4.42 0.44
N ASN A 679 9.24 3.32 -0.30
CA ASN A 679 9.01 3.30 -1.75
C ASN A 679 7.59 3.74 -2.13
N ALA A 680 6.58 3.35 -1.36
CA ALA A 680 5.21 3.78 -1.59
C ALA A 680 5.01 5.28 -1.31
N VAL A 681 5.68 5.83 -0.29
CA VAL A 681 5.70 7.28 -0.03
C VAL A 681 6.37 8.02 -1.18
N GLU A 682 7.51 7.53 -1.68
CA GLU A 682 8.19 8.09 -2.86
C GLU A 682 7.25 8.14 -4.06
N GLU A 683 6.61 7.01 -4.40
CA GLU A 683 5.64 6.96 -5.50
C GLU A 683 4.47 7.92 -5.31
N GLY A 684 3.93 8.04 -4.09
CA GLY A 684 2.89 9.01 -3.77
C GLY A 684 3.31 10.46 -4.03
N ARG A 685 4.56 10.81 -3.69
CA ARG A 685 5.15 12.12 -3.99
C ARG A 685 5.33 12.35 -5.50
N ILE A 686 5.79 11.32 -6.23
CA ILE A 686 5.95 11.36 -7.68
C ILE A 686 4.60 11.60 -8.36
N ILE A 687 3.58 10.84 -7.98
CA ILE A 687 2.23 10.95 -8.56
C ILE A 687 1.69 12.36 -8.35
N TYR A 688 1.78 12.90 -7.13
CA TYR A 688 1.32 14.26 -6.86
C TYR A 688 2.11 15.33 -7.65
N SER A 689 3.43 15.19 -7.75
CA SER A 689 4.28 16.05 -8.57
C SER A 689 3.83 16.03 -10.03
N ASN A 690 3.53 14.86 -10.57
CA ASN A 690 3.06 14.68 -11.94
C ASN A 690 1.68 15.30 -12.16
N ILE A 691 0.79 15.19 -11.17
CA ILE A 691 -0.51 15.87 -11.20
C ILE A 691 -0.31 17.38 -11.30
N LYS A 692 0.57 17.97 -10.50
CA LYS A 692 0.88 19.40 -10.62
C LYS A 692 1.40 19.80 -12.01
N LYS A 693 2.23 18.96 -12.63
CA LYS A 693 2.80 19.23 -13.97
C LYS A 693 1.71 19.32 -15.03
N PHE A 694 0.83 18.32 -15.14
CA PHE A 694 -0.21 18.38 -16.16
C PHE A 694 -1.31 19.41 -15.82
N VAL A 695 -1.64 19.65 -14.55
CA VAL A 695 -2.53 20.74 -14.15
C VAL A 695 -1.94 22.11 -14.58
N SER A 696 -0.64 22.33 -14.35
CA SER A 696 0.05 23.55 -14.79
C SER A 696 0.05 23.70 -16.33
N PHE A 697 0.23 22.58 -17.03
CA PHE A 697 0.18 22.52 -18.48
C PHE A 697 -1.20 22.94 -19.00
N LEU A 698 -2.25 22.19 -18.65
CA LEU A 698 -3.61 22.45 -19.12
C LEU A 698 -4.11 23.85 -18.76
N LEU A 699 -3.89 24.29 -17.53
CA LEU A 699 -4.32 25.64 -17.12
C LEU A 699 -3.62 26.74 -17.88
N SER A 700 -2.32 26.58 -18.20
CA SER A 700 -1.61 27.60 -18.96
C SER A 700 -2.09 27.69 -20.43
N CYS A 701 -2.47 26.56 -21.04
CA CYS A 701 -3.04 26.49 -22.39
C CYS A 701 -4.42 27.13 -22.41
N ASN A 702 -5.35 26.69 -21.57
CA ASN A 702 -6.72 27.22 -21.53
C ASN A 702 -6.77 28.73 -21.23
N ILE A 703 -5.94 29.24 -20.31
CA ILE A 703 -5.87 30.67 -20.01
C ILE A 703 -5.32 31.42 -21.22
N ALA A 704 -4.34 30.85 -21.95
CA ALA A 704 -3.82 31.48 -23.17
C ALA A 704 -4.90 31.55 -24.26
N GLU A 705 -5.66 30.50 -24.51
CA GLU A 705 -6.76 30.48 -25.47
C GLU A 705 -7.81 31.57 -25.18
N ILE A 706 -8.21 31.67 -23.89
CA ILE A 706 -9.13 32.73 -23.44
C ILE A 706 -8.55 34.12 -23.73
N LEU A 707 -7.27 34.33 -23.38
CA LEU A 707 -6.63 35.63 -23.59
C LEU A 707 -6.45 35.96 -25.08
N ILE A 708 -6.16 34.99 -25.95
CA ILE A 708 -6.01 35.19 -27.40
C ILE A 708 -7.32 35.69 -27.99
N VAL A 709 -8.43 34.98 -27.71
CA VAL A 709 -9.75 35.37 -28.25
C VAL A 709 -10.21 36.70 -27.64
N PHE A 710 -10.04 36.90 -26.35
CA PHE A 710 -10.40 38.11 -25.64
C PHE A 710 -9.65 39.34 -26.23
N LEU A 711 -8.32 39.24 -26.36
CA LEU A 711 -7.51 40.38 -26.86
C LEU A 711 -7.73 40.63 -28.36
N ALA A 712 -7.95 39.59 -29.18
CA ALA A 712 -8.27 39.77 -30.58
C ALA A 712 -9.55 40.63 -30.74
N ILE A 713 -10.59 40.37 -29.97
CA ILE A 713 -11.82 41.16 -29.97
C ILE A 713 -11.56 42.59 -29.47
N MET A 714 -10.77 42.72 -28.36
CA MET A 714 -10.41 44.06 -27.87
C MET A 714 -9.63 44.90 -28.86
N PHE A 715 -8.83 44.26 -29.73
CA PHE A 715 -8.12 44.95 -30.84
C PHE A 715 -8.97 45.12 -32.08
N LYS A 716 -10.26 44.75 -32.03
CA LYS A 716 -11.19 44.81 -33.17
C LYS A 716 -10.73 43.94 -34.35
N TRP A 717 -10.07 42.82 -34.05
CA TRP A 717 -9.72 41.78 -35.03
C TRP A 717 -10.82 40.74 -35.11
N ASP A 718 -10.91 40.08 -36.27
CA ASP A 718 -11.69 38.85 -36.37
C ASP A 718 -11.14 37.77 -35.46
N THR A 719 -11.99 36.81 -35.04
CA THR A 719 -11.57 35.75 -34.16
C THR A 719 -10.46 34.88 -34.78
N PRO A 720 -9.34 34.68 -34.07
CA PRO A 720 -8.23 33.88 -34.56
C PRO A 720 -8.55 32.39 -34.71
N PHE A 721 -9.59 31.90 -34.02
CA PHE A 721 -10.01 30.53 -34.04
C PHE A 721 -11.52 30.39 -34.22
N ILE A 722 -11.91 29.31 -34.90
CA ILE A 722 -13.30 28.85 -34.94
C ILE A 722 -13.54 27.80 -33.85
N PRO A 723 -14.80 27.54 -33.44
CA PRO A 723 -15.13 26.62 -32.31
C PRO A 723 -14.49 25.25 -32.42
N ILE A 724 -14.52 24.65 -33.61
CA ILE A 724 -14.00 23.31 -33.84
C ILE A 724 -12.49 23.22 -33.61
N GLN A 725 -11.74 24.27 -33.95
CA GLN A 725 -10.28 24.32 -33.75
C GLN A 725 -9.91 24.31 -32.26
N LEU A 726 -10.62 25.10 -31.42
CA LEU A 726 -10.42 25.13 -29.97
C LEU A 726 -10.79 23.80 -29.30
N LEU A 727 -11.89 23.20 -29.72
CA LEU A 727 -12.29 21.87 -29.22
C LEU A 727 -11.30 20.78 -29.60
N TRP A 728 -10.79 20.82 -30.83
CA TRP A 728 -9.75 19.89 -31.27
C TRP A 728 -8.47 20.02 -30.45
N LEU A 729 -8.07 21.25 -30.14
CA LEU A 729 -6.94 21.55 -29.27
C LEU A 729 -7.11 20.86 -27.91
N ASN A 730 -8.12 21.25 -27.16
CA ASN A 730 -8.31 20.79 -25.79
C ASN A 730 -8.55 19.29 -25.69
N LEU A 731 -9.34 18.74 -26.60
CA LEU A 731 -9.76 17.34 -26.53
C LEU A 731 -8.69 16.39 -27.08
N VAL A 732 -8.03 16.76 -28.17
CA VAL A 732 -7.16 15.84 -28.91
C VAL A 732 -5.70 16.17 -28.70
N THR A 733 -5.27 17.39 -29.01
CA THR A 733 -3.82 17.71 -29.01
C THR A 733 -3.24 17.86 -27.62
N ASP A 734 -3.98 18.34 -26.63
CA ASP A 734 -3.52 18.55 -25.26
C ASP A 734 -3.67 17.31 -24.36
N SER A 735 -4.65 16.46 -24.65
CA SER A 735 -4.90 15.28 -23.81
C SER A 735 -3.73 14.28 -23.81
N PHE A 736 -3.09 14.02 -24.94
CA PHE A 736 -1.98 13.06 -25.03
C PHE A 736 -0.73 13.53 -24.28
N PRO A 737 -0.24 14.78 -24.43
CA PRO A 737 0.84 15.30 -23.62
C PRO A 737 0.49 15.36 -22.13
N ALA A 738 -0.74 15.74 -21.75
CA ALA A 738 -1.18 15.78 -20.37
C ALA A 738 -1.13 14.40 -19.70
N MET A 739 -1.66 13.36 -20.36
CA MET A 739 -1.56 11.97 -19.87
C MET A 739 -0.11 11.50 -19.75
N ALA A 740 0.73 11.85 -20.72
CA ALA A 740 2.15 11.50 -20.70
C ALA A 740 2.95 12.19 -19.58
N LEU A 741 2.57 13.41 -19.19
CA LEU A 741 3.12 14.10 -18.01
C LEU A 741 2.71 13.39 -16.72
N GLY A 742 1.55 12.76 -16.69
CA GLY A 742 1.08 11.96 -15.54
C GLY A 742 1.95 10.73 -15.23
N VAL A 743 2.68 10.23 -16.21
CA VAL A 743 3.60 9.09 -16.05
C VAL A 743 5.08 9.50 -16.09
N GLU A 744 5.39 10.78 -15.85
CA GLU A 744 6.77 11.29 -15.78
C GLU A 744 7.53 10.61 -14.63
N LYS A 745 8.81 10.37 -14.85
CA LYS A 745 9.69 9.80 -13.82
C LYS A 745 9.85 10.78 -12.64
N GLY A 746 10.03 10.22 -11.45
CA GLY A 746 10.33 10.99 -10.24
C GLY A 746 11.62 11.83 -10.39
N GLU A 747 11.62 13.01 -9.80
CA GLU A 747 12.84 13.80 -9.68
C GLU A 747 13.77 13.15 -8.64
N ALA A 748 15.06 13.02 -8.93
CA ALA A 748 16.04 12.34 -8.07
C ALA A 748 16.14 12.92 -6.64
N ASP A 749 15.66 14.14 -6.42
CA ASP A 749 15.66 14.83 -5.13
C ASP A 749 14.31 14.81 -4.43
N ILE A 750 13.33 14.00 -4.90
CA ILE A 750 11.97 14.01 -4.36
C ILE A 750 11.92 13.56 -2.90
N MET A 751 12.80 12.64 -2.51
CA MET A 751 12.97 12.17 -1.14
C MET A 751 13.95 13.03 -0.31
N ASN A 752 14.50 14.10 -0.89
CA ASN A 752 15.28 15.11 -0.15
C ASN A 752 14.45 16.33 0.24
N ARG A 753 13.17 16.32 -0.07
CA ARG A 753 12.21 17.40 0.23
C ARG A 753 11.37 17.04 1.43
N ALA A 754 11.07 18.03 2.29
CA ALA A 754 10.14 17.83 3.40
C ALA A 754 8.72 17.46 2.88
N PRO A 755 7.91 16.73 3.67
CA PRO A 755 6.54 16.43 3.31
C PRO A 755 5.73 17.71 3.13
N ARG A 756 4.88 17.74 2.11
CA ARG A 756 3.96 18.87 1.90
C ARG A 756 2.83 18.87 2.93
N SER A 757 2.31 20.06 3.23
CA SER A 757 1.09 20.16 4.04
C SER A 757 -0.14 19.70 3.25
N PRO A 758 -1.05 18.88 3.82
CA PRO A 758 -2.33 18.53 3.19
C PRO A 758 -3.21 19.76 2.85
N LYS A 759 -2.99 20.87 3.58
CA LYS A 759 -3.71 22.14 3.37
C LYS A 759 -3.15 22.97 2.24
N GLU A 760 -1.99 22.62 1.72
CA GLU A 760 -1.35 23.34 0.61
C GLU A 760 -2.26 23.33 -0.63
N PRO A 761 -2.45 24.51 -1.30
CA PRO A 761 -3.22 24.56 -2.52
C PRO A 761 -2.46 23.86 -3.66
N ILE A 762 -3.18 23.27 -4.60
CA ILE A 762 -2.59 22.61 -5.77
C ILE A 762 -1.77 23.63 -6.59
N ILE A 763 -2.31 24.84 -6.76
CA ILE A 763 -1.65 25.95 -7.43
C ILE A 763 -0.94 26.80 -6.37
N ASP A 764 0.32 26.48 -6.11
CA ASP A 764 1.18 27.28 -5.25
C ASP A 764 1.65 28.59 -5.92
N LYS A 765 2.38 29.43 -5.18
CA LYS A 765 2.86 30.73 -5.69
C LYS A 765 3.77 30.57 -6.91
N ASN A 766 4.62 29.55 -6.92
CA ASN A 766 5.58 29.32 -8.01
C ASN A 766 4.88 28.83 -9.27
N MET A 767 3.95 27.91 -9.10
CA MET A 767 3.13 27.38 -10.19
C MET A 767 2.23 28.48 -10.79
N ARG A 768 1.64 29.36 -9.95
CA ARG A 768 0.82 30.51 -10.40
C ARG A 768 1.64 31.44 -11.28
N LEU A 769 2.86 31.81 -10.85
CA LEU A 769 3.75 32.63 -11.66
C LEU A 769 4.10 31.96 -13.00
N SER A 770 4.37 30.66 -12.97
CA SER A 770 4.65 29.89 -14.19
C SER A 770 3.46 29.89 -15.16
N ILE A 771 2.25 29.65 -14.64
CA ILE A 771 1.03 29.69 -15.46
C ILE A 771 0.86 31.06 -16.12
N ILE A 772 0.97 32.17 -15.37
CA ILE A 772 0.80 33.51 -15.88
C ILE A 772 1.84 33.82 -16.98
N VAL A 773 3.13 33.57 -16.73
CA VAL A 773 4.20 33.84 -17.69
C VAL A 773 4.00 33.04 -18.98
N GLN A 774 3.64 31.76 -18.84
CA GLN A 774 3.44 30.87 -19.97
C GLN A 774 2.19 31.25 -20.79
N SER A 775 1.06 31.52 -20.14
CA SER A 775 -0.16 31.93 -20.81
C SER A 775 0.07 33.23 -21.60
N LEU A 776 0.76 34.19 -21.00
CA LEU A 776 1.10 35.46 -21.70
C LEU A 776 2.06 35.20 -22.86
N ALA A 777 3.05 34.34 -22.71
CA ALA A 777 4.00 34.03 -23.78
C ALA A 777 3.31 33.33 -24.96
N ILE A 778 2.44 32.37 -24.70
CA ILE A 778 1.63 31.69 -25.74
C ILE A 778 0.71 32.74 -26.44
N THR A 779 0.03 33.57 -25.65
CA THR A 779 -0.88 34.61 -26.18
C THR A 779 -0.15 35.58 -27.12
N VAL A 780 0.99 36.12 -26.68
CA VAL A 780 1.76 37.06 -27.50
C VAL A 780 2.29 36.41 -28.78
N ALA A 781 2.82 35.17 -28.66
CA ALA A 781 3.32 34.39 -29.79
C ALA A 781 2.22 34.17 -30.86
N THR A 782 1.05 33.74 -30.41
CA THR A 782 -0.06 33.36 -31.27
C THR A 782 -0.72 34.60 -31.90
N LEU A 783 -0.96 35.66 -31.11
CA LEU A 783 -1.50 36.92 -31.66
C LEU A 783 -0.53 37.62 -32.62
N PHE A 784 0.77 37.56 -32.37
CA PHE A 784 1.76 38.07 -33.33
C PHE A 784 1.74 37.27 -34.63
N ALA A 785 1.72 35.95 -34.57
CA ALA A 785 1.64 35.09 -35.74
C ALA A 785 0.34 35.30 -36.53
N TYR A 786 -0.80 35.47 -35.83
CA TYR A 786 -2.08 35.79 -36.42
C TYR A 786 -2.07 37.15 -37.16
N ASN A 787 -1.61 38.21 -36.45
CA ASN A 787 -1.54 39.56 -37.06
C ASN A 787 -0.55 39.61 -38.23
N TYR A 788 0.57 38.88 -38.13
CA TYR A 788 1.51 38.77 -39.24
C TYR A 788 0.86 38.07 -40.44
N GLY A 789 0.10 36.99 -40.18
CA GLY A 789 -0.67 36.28 -41.21
C GLY A 789 -1.67 37.18 -41.94
N LEU A 790 -2.43 38.01 -41.19
CA LEU A 790 -3.40 38.94 -41.78
C LEU A 790 -2.77 39.97 -42.71
N ASN A 791 -1.53 40.41 -42.43
CA ASN A 791 -0.90 41.49 -43.15
C ASN A 791 0.06 41.03 -44.27
N HIS A 792 0.53 39.77 -44.27
CA HIS A 792 1.63 39.34 -45.16
C HIS A 792 1.32 38.08 -45.99
N PHE A 793 0.27 37.33 -45.67
CA PHE A 793 -0.10 36.13 -46.43
C PHE A 793 -1.46 36.35 -47.09
N ASP A 794 -1.46 36.79 -48.34
CA ASP A 794 -2.60 36.92 -49.25
C ASP A 794 -3.87 37.65 -48.74
N GLY A 795 -3.82 38.17 -47.50
CA GLY A 795 -4.93 38.89 -46.86
C GLY A 795 -6.17 38.02 -46.54
N HIS A 796 -6.08 36.72 -46.72
CA HIS A 796 -7.17 35.81 -46.42
C HIS A 796 -7.19 35.42 -44.93
N ILE A 797 -8.35 35.54 -44.30
CA ILE A 797 -8.53 35.26 -42.87
C ILE A 797 -8.22 33.77 -42.54
N GLU A 798 -8.54 32.87 -43.44
CA GLU A 798 -8.27 31.44 -43.29
C GLU A 798 -6.77 31.12 -43.16
N SER A 799 -5.94 31.83 -43.93
CA SER A 799 -4.47 31.75 -43.85
C SER A 799 -3.97 32.20 -42.49
N ALA A 800 -4.42 33.33 -42.01
CA ALA A 800 -4.06 33.85 -40.69
C ALA A 800 -4.54 32.95 -39.54
N ARG A 801 -5.75 32.40 -39.61
CA ARG A 801 -6.30 31.45 -38.67
C ARG A 801 -5.48 30.15 -38.64
N THR A 802 -5.11 29.60 -39.82
CA THR A 802 -4.30 28.37 -39.89
C THR A 802 -2.91 28.61 -39.31
N VAL A 803 -2.29 29.76 -39.55
CA VAL A 803 -0.98 30.14 -38.96
C VAL A 803 -1.10 30.27 -37.45
N ALA A 804 -2.14 30.91 -36.93
CA ALA A 804 -2.41 31.03 -35.51
C ALA A 804 -2.63 29.64 -34.83
N PHE A 805 -3.44 28.80 -35.47
CA PHE A 805 -3.74 27.44 -35.02
C PHE A 805 -2.49 26.57 -34.93
N ALA A 806 -1.68 26.52 -35.99
CA ALA A 806 -0.42 25.80 -35.99
C ALA A 806 0.59 26.35 -34.94
N THR A 807 0.64 27.68 -34.77
CA THR A 807 1.51 28.33 -33.78
C THR A 807 1.08 27.96 -32.38
N LEU A 808 -0.22 27.95 -32.07
CA LEU A 808 -0.76 27.59 -30.76
C LEU A 808 -0.44 26.15 -30.43
N ILE A 809 -0.79 25.18 -31.29
CA ILE A 809 -0.49 23.74 -31.06
C ILE A 809 1.00 23.50 -30.82
N LEU A 810 1.86 24.03 -31.68
CA LEU A 810 3.31 23.84 -31.52
C LEU A 810 3.85 24.50 -30.25
N SER A 811 3.30 25.65 -29.84
CA SER A 811 3.62 26.30 -28.57
C SER A 811 3.28 25.40 -27.37
N GLU A 812 2.10 24.79 -27.39
CA GLU A 812 1.62 23.89 -26.33
C GLU A 812 2.40 22.58 -26.29
N LEU A 813 2.65 21.96 -27.44
CA LEU A 813 3.50 20.78 -27.51
C LEU A 813 4.91 21.04 -26.95
N LEU A 814 5.54 22.16 -27.29
CA LEU A 814 6.84 22.56 -26.74
C LEU A 814 6.75 22.90 -25.25
N ARG A 815 5.65 23.52 -24.82
CA ARG A 815 5.37 23.80 -23.41
C ARG A 815 5.33 22.52 -22.58
N SER A 816 4.77 21.42 -23.10
CA SER A 816 4.70 20.14 -22.40
C SER A 816 6.09 19.61 -22.01
N TYR A 817 7.13 19.88 -22.80
CA TYR A 817 8.50 19.54 -22.44
C TYR A 817 9.06 20.43 -21.33
N SER A 818 8.75 21.74 -21.34
CA SER A 818 9.27 22.66 -20.33
C SER A 818 8.60 22.47 -18.97
N VAL A 819 7.38 21.92 -18.86
CA VAL A 819 6.66 21.71 -17.61
C VAL A 819 7.12 20.47 -16.84
N ARG A 820 7.94 19.60 -17.44
CA ARG A 820 8.41 18.33 -16.85
C ARG A 820 9.12 18.50 -15.49
N SER A 821 9.70 19.67 -15.22
CA SER A 821 10.22 20.05 -13.91
C SER A 821 10.01 21.52 -13.64
N GLU A 822 9.76 21.86 -12.38
CA GLU A 822 9.66 23.27 -11.94
C GLU A 822 11.03 23.94 -11.76
N HIS A 823 12.09 23.15 -11.56
CA HIS A 823 13.42 23.63 -11.16
C HIS A 823 14.53 23.32 -12.17
N LYS A 824 14.48 22.14 -12.82
CA LYS A 824 15.50 21.68 -13.73
C LYS A 824 15.17 22.03 -15.17
N SER A 825 16.17 22.47 -15.93
CA SER A 825 16.02 22.67 -17.37
C SER A 825 15.72 21.34 -18.07
N VAL A 826 14.91 21.38 -19.12
CA VAL A 826 14.64 20.22 -19.96
C VAL A 826 15.90 19.57 -20.52
N PHE A 827 16.95 20.38 -20.77
CA PHE A 827 18.25 19.87 -21.23
C PHE A 827 19.01 19.07 -20.16
N GLN A 828 18.78 19.36 -18.87
CA GLN A 828 19.33 18.58 -17.75
C GLN A 828 18.58 17.27 -17.53
N ILE A 829 17.27 17.26 -17.76
CA ILE A 829 16.43 16.07 -17.62
C ILE A 829 16.61 15.13 -18.83
N GLY A 830 16.89 15.71 -20.01
CA GLY A 830 16.93 15.02 -21.30
C GLY A 830 15.59 15.04 -22.02
N LEU A 831 15.57 15.49 -23.26
CA LEU A 831 14.34 15.64 -24.06
C LEU A 831 13.57 14.34 -24.25
N PHE A 832 14.25 13.23 -24.49
CA PHE A 832 13.64 11.95 -24.88
C PHE A 832 13.53 10.91 -23.75
N THR A 833 13.73 11.32 -22.50
CA THR A 833 13.69 10.42 -21.35
C THR A 833 12.27 9.94 -21.01
N ASN A 834 11.24 10.75 -21.29
CA ASN A 834 9.84 10.35 -21.21
C ASN A 834 9.33 9.90 -22.60
N LYS A 835 9.36 8.58 -22.82
CA LYS A 835 8.90 7.99 -24.09
C LYS A 835 7.41 8.23 -24.37
N ALA A 836 6.59 8.24 -23.31
CA ALA A 836 5.16 8.51 -23.44
C ALA A 836 4.91 9.95 -23.94
N LEU A 837 5.68 10.92 -23.44
CA LEU A 837 5.58 12.32 -23.89
C LEU A 837 6.01 12.46 -25.36
N VAL A 838 7.10 11.82 -25.75
CA VAL A 838 7.55 11.83 -27.15
C VAL A 838 6.49 11.22 -28.06
N MET A 839 5.90 10.10 -27.67
CA MET A 839 4.79 9.46 -28.41
C MET A 839 3.56 10.38 -28.48
N GLY A 840 3.13 10.92 -27.33
CA GLY A 840 1.96 11.80 -27.25
C GLY A 840 2.11 13.05 -28.10
N THR A 841 3.24 13.76 -27.98
CA THR A 841 3.51 14.96 -28.77
C THR A 841 3.68 14.67 -30.26
N SER A 842 4.28 13.52 -30.63
CA SER A 842 4.38 13.10 -32.03
C SER A 842 3.01 12.78 -32.63
N LEU A 843 2.12 12.12 -31.88
CA LEU A 843 0.76 11.85 -32.29
C LEU A 843 -0.04 13.14 -32.46
N SER A 844 0.04 14.06 -31.49
CA SER A 844 -0.62 15.38 -31.59
C SER A 844 -0.11 16.18 -32.79
N LEU A 845 1.19 16.13 -33.07
CA LEU A 845 1.79 16.76 -34.24
C LEU A 845 1.24 16.14 -35.54
N LEU A 846 1.18 14.83 -35.63
CA LEU A 846 0.62 14.15 -36.81
C LEU A 846 -0.86 14.49 -37.02
N LEU A 847 -1.63 14.59 -35.95
CA LEU A 847 -3.04 14.98 -36.00
C LEU A 847 -3.21 16.44 -36.43
N MET A 848 -2.34 17.35 -35.97
CA MET A 848 -2.30 18.74 -36.47
C MET A 848 -2.02 18.79 -37.98
N LEU A 849 -1.01 18.04 -38.42
CA LEU A 849 -0.69 17.98 -39.86
C LEU A 849 -1.83 17.37 -40.67
N ALA A 850 -2.54 16.38 -40.13
CA ALA A 850 -3.71 15.80 -40.80
C ALA A 850 -4.83 16.86 -41.02
N VAL A 851 -5.11 17.70 -40.00
CA VAL A 851 -6.11 18.77 -40.07
C VAL A 851 -5.72 19.83 -41.10
N ILE A 852 -4.42 20.10 -41.25
CA ILE A 852 -3.95 21.17 -42.19
C ILE A 852 -3.83 20.67 -43.64
N TYR A 853 -3.43 19.41 -43.86
CA TYR A 853 -3.02 18.93 -45.19
C TYR A 853 -3.92 17.89 -45.83
N ILE A 854 -4.84 17.22 -45.08
CA ILE A 854 -5.71 16.21 -45.67
C ILE A 854 -6.94 16.88 -46.31
N PRO A 855 -7.14 16.76 -47.62
CA PRO A 855 -8.33 17.30 -48.29
C PRO A 855 -9.62 16.73 -47.69
N GLY A 856 -10.62 17.56 -47.50
CA GLY A 856 -11.88 17.25 -46.83
C GLY A 856 -11.83 17.37 -45.30
N VAL A 857 -10.68 17.08 -44.65
CA VAL A 857 -10.51 17.38 -43.26
C VAL A 857 -10.23 18.88 -43.04
N ASN A 858 -9.33 19.45 -43.86
CA ASN A 858 -9.03 20.87 -43.81
C ASN A 858 -10.26 21.75 -44.11
N ASP A 859 -11.18 21.28 -44.96
CA ASP A 859 -12.44 22.02 -45.23
C ASP A 859 -13.32 22.11 -43.96
N VAL A 860 -13.39 21.03 -43.18
CA VAL A 860 -14.14 20.99 -41.93
C VAL A 860 -13.56 21.93 -40.88
N PHE A 861 -12.23 22.02 -40.81
CA PHE A 861 -11.51 22.87 -39.83
C PHE A 861 -11.25 24.28 -40.38
N GLU A 862 -11.69 24.64 -41.58
CA GLU A 862 -11.38 25.91 -42.21
C GLU A 862 -9.88 26.23 -42.22
N THR A 863 -9.05 25.23 -42.51
CA THR A 863 -7.60 25.34 -42.58
C THR A 863 -7.13 25.28 -44.05
N ILE A 864 -6.00 25.89 -44.29
CA ILE A 864 -5.36 25.84 -45.61
C ILE A 864 -3.97 25.18 -45.50
N PRO A 865 -3.50 24.50 -46.60
CA PRO A 865 -2.16 23.98 -46.62
C PRO A 865 -1.08 25.04 -46.40
N LEU A 866 -0.22 24.87 -45.40
CA LEU A 866 0.85 25.79 -45.07
C LEU A 866 2.10 25.54 -45.93
N HIS A 867 2.72 26.62 -46.45
CA HIS A 867 3.98 26.58 -47.17
C HIS A 867 5.17 26.95 -46.28
N LEU A 868 6.39 26.74 -46.76
CA LEU A 868 7.65 27.00 -46.01
C LEU A 868 7.73 28.44 -45.44
N GLU A 869 7.11 29.40 -46.12
CA GLU A 869 7.11 30.81 -45.68
C GLU A 869 6.31 31.00 -44.38
N HIS A 870 5.21 30.32 -44.23
CA HIS A 870 4.41 30.33 -43.00
C HIS A 870 5.21 29.79 -41.81
N TYR A 871 5.97 28.71 -42.00
CA TYR A 871 6.79 28.11 -40.94
C TYR A 871 7.95 28.98 -40.49
N LYS A 872 8.41 29.93 -41.30
CA LYS A 872 9.42 30.94 -40.88
C LYS A 872 8.90 31.86 -39.78
N VAL A 873 7.59 32.04 -39.66
CA VAL A 873 6.94 32.81 -38.58
C VAL A 873 6.48 31.88 -37.46
N ILE A 874 5.83 30.75 -37.81
CA ILE A 874 5.25 29.80 -36.85
C ILE A 874 6.33 29.29 -35.89
N LEU A 875 7.47 28.79 -36.39
CA LEU A 875 8.49 28.15 -35.57
C LEU A 875 9.15 29.09 -34.53
N PRO A 876 9.58 30.31 -34.87
CA PRO A 876 10.09 31.24 -33.87
C PRO A 876 9.04 31.64 -32.83
N CYS A 877 7.79 31.85 -33.25
CA CYS A 877 6.70 32.16 -32.32
C CYS A 877 6.41 31.00 -31.39
N ALA A 878 6.34 29.77 -31.89
CA ALA A 878 6.12 28.56 -31.08
C ALA A 878 7.25 28.28 -30.06
N LEU A 879 8.48 28.71 -30.36
CA LEU A 879 9.61 28.59 -29.43
C LEU A 879 9.59 29.61 -28.29
N LEU A 880 8.85 30.74 -28.43
CA LEU A 880 8.83 31.82 -27.42
C LEU A 880 8.33 31.32 -26.03
N PRO A 881 7.21 30.59 -25.89
CA PRO A 881 6.75 30.08 -24.62
C PRO A 881 7.73 29.08 -23.98
N PHE A 882 8.33 28.22 -24.80
CA PHE A 882 9.36 27.29 -24.34
C PHE A 882 10.56 28.04 -23.76
N ALA A 883 11.09 29.03 -24.48
CA ALA A 883 12.21 29.85 -24.02
C ALA A 883 11.85 30.64 -22.74
N ALA A 884 10.64 31.22 -22.66
CA ALA A 884 10.16 31.93 -21.48
C ALA A 884 10.11 31.00 -20.25
N GLY A 885 9.71 29.72 -20.41
CA GLY A 885 9.70 28.74 -19.38
C GLY A 885 11.12 28.38 -18.86
N GLU A 886 12.03 28.14 -19.77
CA GLU A 886 13.42 27.79 -19.40
C GLU A 886 14.15 29.02 -18.77
N ILE A 887 13.90 30.22 -19.22
CA ILE A 887 14.42 31.45 -18.59
C ILE A 887 13.86 31.60 -17.17
N LEU A 888 12.54 31.39 -16.98
CA LEU A 888 11.92 31.48 -15.66
C LEU A 888 12.56 30.50 -14.66
N LYS A 889 12.85 29.27 -15.08
CA LYS A 889 13.56 28.28 -14.27
C LYS A 889 14.99 28.72 -13.94
N ALA A 890 15.72 29.23 -14.92
CA ALA A 890 17.08 29.72 -14.70
C ALA A 890 17.15 30.88 -13.70
N VAL A 891 16.13 31.75 -13.71
CA VAL A 891 16.00 32.85 -12.72
C VAL A 891 15.67 32.33 -11.34
N LYS A 892 14.78 31.31 -11.23
CA LYS A 892 14.43 30.69 -9.95
C LYS A 892 15.57 29.88 -9.34
N SER A 893 16.38 29.20 -10.15
CA SER A 893 17.50 28.38 -9.65
C SER A 893 18.67 29.20 -9.09
N LYS A 894 18.71 30.52 -9.37
CA LYS A 894 19.69 31.46 -8.82
C LYS A 894 19.29 32.11 -7.51
N LYS A 895 18.03 31.98 -7.11
CA LYS A 895 17.52 32.38 -5.80
C LYS A 895 17.42 31.19 -4.85
#